data_c091efae316c1840edf06edbb8e435b7
#
_entry.id   c091efae316c1840edf06edbb8e435b7
#
_cell.length_a   1.000
_cell.length_b   1.000
_cell.length_c   1.000
_cell.angle_alpha   90.00
_cell.angle_beta   90.00
_cell.angle_gamma   90.00
#
_symmetry.space_group_name_H-M   'P 1'
#
loop_
_entity.id
_entity.type
_entity.pdbx_description
1 polymer ?
#
loop_
_entity_poly.entity_id
_entity_poly.type
_entity_poly.pdbx_seq_one_letter_code
_entity_poly.pdbx_strand_id
1 'polypeptide(L)'
;MGIQNFDHSHHKLKIRGLQSPVDVLTFTGREQLSAPFRYDIEFTSTDKAITPESVLMQDGAFSLTAPPVQGMPVMTPLRTLYGVITGFKHLSSSQDEARYEVRLEPRMALLTRSRQNAIYQNLTVPQIVEKILRERHQMRGQDFVFNLKSEYPAREQVMQYGEDDLTFVSRLLSEVGIWFRFATDARLKIEVIEFYDDQSGYERGLTLPLRHPSGLHDGTTEAVWGLNTAYSVVEKSVTTRDYNYRSATAEMMTEQHDATGGDNTTYGEAYHYADNFLQKGDKEAAESGAFYARIRHERYLNEQAILQGQSTSSLLMPGLEIKVQGDDAPAGFRKGVLITGVTTSAARDRSYELTFTAIPYSERYSYRPALIPRPVMAGTLPARVTSTVKNDIYAHIDKDGRYRVNLDFDRDTWKPGYESLWVRQSRPYAGDTYGLHLPLLAGTEVSIAFEEGNPDRPYIAGVKHDSAHNDHVTIQNYKRNVLRTPANNKIRLDDERGKEHIKVSTEYGGKSQLNLGHLVDAGKEQRGEGFELRTDLWGAVRAKKGIFISADAQDKAQGQVLDMTDALAQLREAQSLVEALCSATEVAKAELADLQTQKVMMSEALEELKKSAMLLSAPEGIAQVTPKSLQLSAGENIISTSGKNSDFSVLKKFTVAAGETVSLFAQKLGIKIFAGKGKVEIQAQGDEMLLDALKDIRISSSEGRILISAKNEIILTSGGGYIRIGDGTVECAAPDKIIERGAVWQKFSGQSISQAMQRWDSADFAVTPEILWQQTGKPAKNQKVKVTRGDGSVVEMTTDEQGRLPIQSGLFVESIKIDLPDSQEN
;
A
#
# COMPACT_ATOMS: atom_id res chain seq x y z
N MET A 1 -1.30 88.56 -23.53
CA MET A 1 -2.20 87.76 -24.37
C MET A 1 -1.63 86.39 -24.35
N GLY A 2 -2.36 85.48 -23.64
CA GLY A 2 -1.93 84.05 -23.56
C GLY A 2 -2.12 83.42 -24.92
N ILE A 3 -1.05 82.80 -25.44
CA ILE A 3 -1.14 81.89 -26.61
C ILE A 3 -2.12 80.79 -26.28
N GLN A 4 -3.35 80.82 -26.88
CA GLN A 4 -4.23 79.68 -26.85
C GLN A 4 -3.53 78.55 -27.64
N ASN A 5 -2.99 77.55 -26.99
CA ASN A 5 -2.58 76.30 -27.62
C ASN A 5 -3.84 75.71 -28.29
N PHE A 6 -3.95 75.80 -29.60
CA PHE A 6 -4.94 75.08 -30.37
C PHE A 6 -4.58 73.62 -30.31
N ASP A 7 -5.38 72.82 -29.58
CA ASP A 7 -5.29 71.39 -29.53
C ASP A 7 -5.77 70.87 -30.90
N HIS A 8 -4.87 70.50 -31.72
CA HIS A 8 -5.11 69.98 -33.09
C HIS A 8 -5.35 68.49 -33.12
N SER A 9 -5.25 67.82 -31.93
CA SER A 9 -5.44 66.37 -31.90
C SER A 9 -6.91 65.98 -31.87
N HIS A 10 -7.31 65.09 -32.78
CA HIS A 10 -8.63 64.47 -32.82
C HIS A 10 -8.84 63.44 -31.71
N HIS A 11 -7.75 62.86 -31.19
CA HIS A 11 -7.76 61.84 -30.14
C HIS A 11 -6.91 62.25 -28.97
N LYS A 12 -7.33 61.94 -27.72
CA LYS A 12 -6.68 62.44 -26.52
C LYS A 12 -6.08 61.30 -25.68
N LEU A 13 -4.82 61.44 -25.38
CA LEU A 13 -4.11 60.60 -24.44
C LEU A 13 -3.86 61.39 -23.12
N LYS A 14 -4.25 60.76 -22.00
CA LYS A 14 -3.94 61.24 -20.65
C LYS A 14 -3.21 60.14 -19.91
N ILE A 15 -2.06 60.48 -19.30
CA ILE A 15 -1.25 59.59 -18.47
C ILE A 15 -1.26 60.18 -17.06
N ARG A 16 -1.59 59.38 -16.07
CA ARG A 16 -1.67 59.81 -14.67
C ARG A 16 -0.32 60.32 -14.18
N GLY A 17 -0.33 61.50 -13.57
CA GLY A 17 0.91 62.12 -13.05
C GLY A 17 1.79 62.85 -14.08
N LEU A 18 1.58 62.63 -15.40
CA LEU A 18 2.31 63.33 -16.43
C LEU A 18 1.69 64.74 -16.62
N GLN A 19 2.46 65.80 -16.35
CA GLN A 19 2.05 67.19 -16.49
C GLN A 19 2.40 67.80 -17.86
N SER A 20 3.30 67.11 -18.57
CA SER A 20 3.77 67.55 -19.88
C SER A 20 2.65 67.50 -20.92
N PRO A 21 2.56 68.44 -21.83
CA PRO A 21 1.56 68.44 -22.87
C PRO A 21 1.77 67.25 -23.82
N VAL A 22 0.66 66.58 -24.14
CA VAL A 22 0.62 65.38 -25.01
C VAL A 22 -0.29 65.72 -26.19
N ASP A 23 0.31 65.72 -27.41
CA ASP A 23 -0.45 65.90 -28.65
C ASP A 23 -0.29 64.65 -29.52
N VAL A 24 -1.40 63.86 -29.66
CA VAL A 24 -1.39 62.58 -30.37
C VAL A 24 -1.22 62.79 -31.86
N LEU A 25 -0.21 62.10 -32.45
CA LEU A 25 0.07 62.14 -33.88
C LEU A 25 -0.61 61.03 -34.65
N THR A 26 -0.40 59.83 -34.20
CA THR A 26 -0.93 58.60 -34.82
C THR A 26 -1.11 57.52 -33.75
N PHE A 27 -1.94 56.57 -34.04
CA PHE A 27 -2.02 55.35 -33.22
C PHE A 27 -2.40 54.15 -34.09
N THR A 28 -2.02 52.99 -33.61
CA THR A 28 -2.55 51.68 -34.04
C THR A 28 -3.09 50.93 -32.82
N GLY A 29 -4.26 50.33 -32.99
CA GLY A 29 -4.92 49.59 -31.92
C GLY A 29 -5.31 48.20 -32.39
N ARG A 30 -5.25 47.24 -31.49
CA ARG A 30 -5.76 45.88 -31.72
C ARG A 30 -6.53 45.41 -30.47
N GLU A 31 -7.76 44.95 -30.71
CA GLU A 31 -8.60 44.35 -29.66
C GLU A 31 -9.13 43.00 -30.19
N GLN A 32 -9.26 42.03 -29.31
CA GLN A 32 -9.76 40.71 -29.65
C GLN A 32 -10.47 40.09 -28.45
N LEU A 33 -11.51 39.29 -28.66
CA LEU A 33 -12.11 38.48 -27.62
C LEU A 33 -11.07 37.55 -27.00
N SER A 34 -11.08 37.44 -25.69
CA SER A 34 -10.21 36.55 -24.90
C SER A 34 -8.70 36.84 -25.04
N ALA A 35 -8.37 38.09 -25.35
CA ALA A 35 -6.97 38.57 -25.40
C ALA A 35 -6.88 40.03 -24.91
N PRO A 36 -5.79 40.43 -24.25
CA PRO A 36 -5.55 41.82 -23.91
C PRO A 36 -5.51 42.71 -25.13
N PHE A 37 -6.16 43.87 -25.08
CA PHE A 37 -6.02 44.89 -26.13
C PHE A 37 -4.65 45.56 -26.06
N ARG A 38 -4.25 46.18 -27.19
CA ARG A 38 -2.98 46.91 -27.29
C ARG A 38 -3.18 48.10 -28.21
N TYR A 39 -2.78 49.26 -27.69
CA TYR A 39 -2.69 50.52 -28.47
C TYR A 39 -1.26 51.08 -28.40
N ASP A 40 -0.61 51.18 -29.56
CA ASP A 40 0.66 51.88 -29.69
C ASP A 40 0.34 53.30 -30.18
N ILE A 41 0.66 54.32 -29.34
CA ILE A 41 0.20 55.69 -29.53
C ILE A 41 1.44 56.59 -29.62
N GLU A 42 1.62 57.23 -30.76
CA GLU A 42 2.67 58.22 -30.96
C GLU A 42 2.12 59.63 -30.66
N PHE A 43 2.89 60.41 -29.97
CA PHE A 43 2.55 61.80 -29.61
C PHE A 43 3.77 62.68 -29.62
N THR A 44 3.57 64.01 -29.76
CA THR A 44 4.57 65.00 -29.55
C THR A 44 4.35 65.72 -28.21
N SER A 45 5.45 66.20 -27.65
CA SER A 45 5.47 67.02 -26.45
C SER A 45 6.57 68.07 -26.53
N THR A 46 6.30 69.27 -26.01
CA THR A 46 7.32 70.33 -25.82
C THR A 46 8.30 69.98 -24.71
N ASP A 47 7.94 69.02 -23.84
CA ASP A 47 8.83 68.44 -22.85
C ASP A 47 9.68 67.33 -23.48
N LYS A 48 11.00 67.64 -23.65
CA LYS A 48 11.98 66.71 -24.24
C LYS A 48 12.62 65.81 -23.22
N ALA A 49 12.28 65.95 -21.94
CA ALA A 49 12.86 65.22 -20.82
C ALA A 49 11.88 64.24 -20.15
N ILE A 50 10.81 63.82 -20.85
CA ILE A 50 9.88 62.78 -20.33
C ILE A 50 10.69 61.48 -20.11
N THR A 51 10.72 61.01 -18.85
CA THR A 51 11.47 59.84 -18.45
C THR A 51 10.58 58.58 -18.42
N PRO A 52 11.14 57.39 -18.58
CA PRO A 52 10.39 56.11 -18.45
C PRO A 52 9.66 56.01 -17.12
N GLU A 53 10.23 56.45 -15.99
CA GLU A 53 9.69 56.39 -14.66
C GLU A 53 8.42 57.22 -14.49
N SER A 54 8.29 58.32 -15.26
CA SER A 54 7.13 59.20 -15.25
C SER A 54 5.94 58.65 -16.03
N VAL A 55 6.17 57.59 -16.87
CA VAL A 55 5.18 57.10 -17.82
C VAL A 55 4.86 55.61 -17.60
N LEU A 56 5.90 54.79 -17.43
CA LEU A 56 5.70 53.34 -17.29
C LEU A 56 4.92 53.01 -16.01
N MET A 57 4.04 52.01 -16.09
CA MET A 57 3.13 51.56 -15.00
C MET A 57 2.12 52.62 -14.54
N GLN A 58 2.06 53.78 -15.20
CA GLN A 58 1.02 54.76 -14.92
C GLN A 58 -0.30 54.42 -15.62
N ASP A 59 -1.43 54.78 -14.96
CA ASP A 59 -2.76 54.62 -15.57
C ASP A 59 -2.86 55.59 -16.77
N GLY A 60 -3.33 55.05 -17.88
CA GLY A 60 -3.57 55.76 -19.11
C GLY A 60 -5.05 55.78 -19.51
N ALA A 61 -5.47 56.87 -20.11
CA ALA A 61 -6.81 56.98 -20.71
C ALA A 61 -6.63 57.49 -22.14
N PHE A 62 -7.07 56.67 -23.12
CA PHE A 62 -7.04 57.05 -24.52
C PHE A 62 -8.46 57.19 -25.04
N SER A 63 -8.85 58.44 -25.46
CA SER A 63 -10.18 58.78 -25.93
C SER A 63 -10.21 58.91 -27.44
N LEU A 64 -11.08 58.15 -28.07
CA LEU A 64 -11.48 58.31 -29.46
C LEU A 64 -12.60 59.36 -29.53
N THR A 65 -12.38 60.47 -30.26
CA THR A 65 -13.34 61.55 -30.34
C THR A 65 -13.97 61.64 -31.73
N ALA A 66 -15.22 62.10 -31.75
CA ALA A 66 -15.93 62.36 -33.00
C ALA A 66 -15.21 63.51 -33.79
N PRO A 67 -15.23 63.47 -35.14
CA PRO A 67 -14.81 64.61 -35.97
C PRO A 67 -15.56 65.88 -35.48
N PRO A 68 -14.88 67.08 -35.51
CA PRO A 68 -15.53 68.29 -35.12
C PRO A 68 -16.66 68.62 -36.06
N VAL A 69 -17.88 68.77 -35.52
CA VAL A 69 -19.04 69.29 -36.33
C VAL A 69 -18.88 70.76 -36.42
N GLN A 70 -19.03 71.29 -37.65
CA GLN A 70 -18.96 72.75 -37.94
C GLN A 70 -19.91 73.51 -37.00
N GLY A 71 -19.32 74.38 -36.15
CA GLY A 71 -20.11 75.18 -35.18
C GLY A 71 -20.20 74.73 -33.73
N MET A 72 -19.63 73.49 -33.37
CA MET A 72 -19.56 73.03 -32.01
C MET A 72 -18.09 72.84 -31.54
N PRO A 73 -17.61 73.60 -30.57
CA PRO A 73 -16.23 73.59 -30.13
C PRO A 73 -15.88 72.46 -29.16
N VAL A 74 -16.84 71.63 -28.80
CA VAL A 74 -16.65 70.59 -27.81
C VAL A 74 -16.57 69.22 -28.51
N MET A 75 -15.39 68.63 -28.49
CA MET A 75 -15.18 67.24 -28.94
C MET A 75 -15.72 66.31 -27.86
N THR A 76 -16.79 65.57 -28.16
CA THR A 76 -17.35 64.56 -27.26
C THR A 76 -16.61 63.25 -27.50
N PRO A 77 -16.02 62.62 -26.45
CA PRO A 77 -15.40 61.31 -26.61
C PRO A 77 -16.47 60.25 -26.94
N LEU A 78 -16.34 59.53 -28.06
CA LEU A 78 -17.22 58.44 -28.44
C LEU A 78 -16.90 57.19 -27.63
N ARG A 79 -15.63 56.99 -27.40
CA ARG A 79 -15.15 55.83 -26.62
C ARG A 79 -13.85 56.22 -25.93
N THR A 80 -13.67 55.79 -24.69
CA THR A 80 -12.41 55.94 -23.92
C THR A 80 -11.94 54.59 -23.47
N LEU A 81 -10.68 54.27 -23.75
CA LEU A 81 -10.02 53.04 -23.30
C LEU A 81 -9.17 53.44 -22.08
N TYR A 82 -9.34 52.71 -21.00
CA TYR A 82 -8.51 52.85 -19.82
C TYR A 82 -7.55 51.65 -19.76
N GLY A 83 -6.38 51.83 -19.21
CA GLY A 83 -5.37 50.78 -19.07
C GLY A 83 -4.15 51.28 -18.38
N VAL A 84 -3.06 50.60 -18.54
CA VAL A 84 -1.71 50.90 -18.00
C VAL A 84 -0.72 51.07 -19.12
N ILE A 85 0.23 51.99 -18.94
CA ILE A 85 1.31 52.16 -19.91
C ILE A 85 2.39 51.10 -19.68
N THR A 86 2.52 50.19 -20.64
CA THR A 86 3.45 49.04 -20.58
C THR A 86 4.68 49.21 -21.43
N GLY A 87 4.70 50.19 -22.31
CA GLY A 87 5.84 50.49 -23.15
C GLY A 87 6.03 52.00 -23.35
N PHE A 88 7.25 52.44 -23.49
CA PHE A 88 7.63 53.82 -23.73
C PHE A 88 8.84 53.87 -24.64
N LYS A 89 8.80 54.74 -25.69
CA LYS A 89 9.92 55.00 -26.59
C LYS A 89 10.04 56.50 -26.81
N HIS A 90 11.24 57.01 -26.82
CA HIS A 90 11.61 58.28 -27.38
C HIS A 90 12.02 58.07 -28.83
N LEU A 91 11.30 58.62 -29.79
CA LEU A 91 11.50 58.39 -31.22
C LEU A 91 12.46 59.37 -31.84
N SER A 92 12.25 60.65 -31.56
CA SER A 92 13.11 61.72 -32.07
C SER A 92 12.93 63.00 -31.28
N SER A 93 13.88 63.94 -31.41
CA SER A 93 13.76 65.29 -30.85
C SER A 93 14.09 66.32 -31.97
N SER A 94 13.33 67.40 -32.02
CA SER A 94 13.56 68.57 -32.82
C SER A 94 13.97 69.82 -31.91
N GLN A 95 14.10 71.01 -32.52
CA GLN A 95 14.33 72.23 -31.74
C GLN A 95 13.14 72.61 -30.83
N ASP A 96 11.90 72.28 -31.26
CA ASP A 96 10.65 72.70 -30.56
C ASP A 96 10.01 71.66 -29.74
N GLU A 97 10.03 70.40 -30.19
CA GLU A 97 9.32 69.27 -29.55
C GLU A 97 10.09 67.93 -29.68
N ALA A 98 9.74 67.00 -28.84
CA ALA A 98 10.17 65.62 -28.97
C ALA A 98 8.96 64.71 -29.29
N ARG A 99 9.24 63.63 -30.01
CA ARG A 99 8.26 62.61 -30.42
C ARG A 99 8.46 61.35 -29.59
N TYR A 100 7.38 60.88 -29.05
CA TYR A 100 7.33 59.70 -28.17
C TYR A 100 6.29 58.66 -28.66
N GLU A 101 6.48 57.43 -28.27
CA GLU A 101 5.48 56.37 -28.43
C GLU A 101 5.24 55.71 -27.08
N VAL A 102 3.96 55.52 -26.73
CA VAL A 102 3.55 54.73 -25.59
C VAL A 102 2.68 53.56 -26.02
N ARG A 103 2.76 52.52 -25.25
CA ARG A 103 1.87 51.35 -25.36
C ARG A 103 0.88 51.34 -24.18
N LEU A 104 -0.38 51.42 -24.52
CA LEU A 104 -1.49 51.28 -23.58
C LEU A 104 -2.06 49.88 -23.71
N GLU A 105 -2.12 49.16 -22.58
CA GLU A 105 -2.65 47.81 -22.49
C GLU A 105 -3.51 47.68 -21.20
N PRO A 106 -4.45 46.70 -21.13
CA PRO A 106 -5.15 46.48 -19.85
C PRO A 106 -4.20 45.94 -18.80
N ARG A 107 -4.52 46.14 -17.51
CA ARG A 107 -3.71 45.60 -16.40
C ARG A 107 -3.49 44.08 -16.51
N MET A 108 -4.46 43.35 -17.11
CA MET A 108 -4.31 41.91 -17.37
C MET A 108 -3.08 41.58 -18.23
N ALA A 109 -2.61 42.47 -19.08
CA ALA A 109 -1.39 42.25 -19.88
C ALA A 109 -0.14 42.11 -19.04
N LEU A 110 -0.11 42.72 -17.83
CA LEU A 110 1.01 42.63 -16.91
C LEU A 110 1.21 41.20 -16.35
N LEU A 111 0.17 40.34 -16.42
CA LEU A 111 0.25 38.95 -15.99
C LEU A 111 1.32 38.17 -16.78
N THR A 112 1.66 38.60 -17.99
CA THR A 112 2.79 38.03 -18.78
C THR A 112 4.14 38.17 -18.10
N ARG A 113 4.26 39.08 -17.13
CA ARG A 113 5.51 39.34 -16.39
C ARG A 113 5.65 38.47 -15.13
N SER A 114 4.65 37.70 -14.80
CA SER A 114 4.61 36.79 -13.66
C SER A 114 4.63 35.34 -14.14
N ARG A 115 5.82 34.74 -14.19
CA ARG A 115 6.00 33.32 -14.52
C ARG A 115 6.10 32.50 -13.24
N GLN A 116 5.24 31.50 -13.07
CA GLN A 116 5.10 30.78 -11.82
C GLN A 116 5.03 29.25 -12.02
N ASN A 117 5.30 28.57 -10.90
CA ASN A 117 4.92 27.15 -10.70
C ASN A 117 4.11 27.12 -9.40
N ALA A 118 2.88 26.62 -9.47
CA ALA A 118 1.98 26.61 -8.32
C ALA A 118 0.95 25.48 -8.42
N ILE A 119 0.42 25.11 -7.27
CA ILE A 119 -0.60 24.07 -7.14
C ILE A 119 -1.89 24.69 -6.58
N TYR A 120 -2.99 24.42 -7.23
CA TYR A 120 -4.32 24.83 -6.80
C TYR A 120 -5.13 23.56 -6.50
N GLN A 121 -5.70 23.46 -5.30
CA GLN A 121 -6.46 22.29 -4.87
C GLN A 121 -7.90 22.67 -4.51
N ASN A 122 -8.85 21.81 -4.89
CA ASN A 122 -10.28 21.93 -4.54
C ASN A 122 -10.89 23.27 -4.91
N LEU A 123 -10.52 23.80 -6.06
CA LEU A 123 -11.02 25.07 -6.60
C LEU A 123 -11.64 24.88 -7.98
N THR A 124 -12.67 25.63 -8.28
CA THR A 124 -13.22 25.72 -9.62
C THR A 124 -12.31 26.56 -10.52
N VAL A 125 -12.42 26.42 -11.84
CA VAL A 125 -11.64 27.26 -12.79
C VAL A 125 -11.87 28.75 -12.54
N PRO A 126 -13.08 29.27 -12.39
CA PRO A 126 -13.29 30.68 -12.05
C PRO A 126 -12.63 31.10 -10.71
N GLN A 127 -12.66 30.24 -9.68
CA GLN A 127 -12.01 30.52 -8.40
C GLN A 127 -10.48 30.57 -8.50
N ILE A 128 -9.87 29.71 -9.34
CA ILE A 128 -8.42 29.76 -9.58
C ILE A 128 -8.05 31.08 -10.25
N VAL A 129 -8.80 31.48 -11.29
CA VAL A 129 -8.60 32.75 -12.00
C VAL A 129 -8.78 33.93 -11.06
N GLU A 130 -9.86 33.95 -10.29
CA GLU A 130 -10.10 34.99 -9.29
C GLU A 130 -8.98 35.09 -8.26
N LYS A 131 -8.51 33.96 -7.75
CA LYS A 131 -7.39 33.90 -6.80
C LYS A 131 -6.11 34.53 -7.37
N ILE A 132 -5.77 34.23 -8.61
CA ILE A 132 -4.60 34.80 -9.28
C ILE A 132 -4.74 36.32 -9.43
N LEU A 133 -5.89 36.78 -9.94
CA LEU A 133 -6.16 38.20 -10.17
C LEU A 133 -6.10 38.99 -8.84
N ARG A 134 -6.69 38.45 -7.77
CA ARG A 134 -6.75 39.14 -6.47
C ARG A 134 -5.44 39.05 -5.68
N GLU A 135 -4.92 37.82 -5.48
CA GLU A 135 -3.82 37.61 -4.54
C GLU A 135 -2.45 37.97 -5.12
N ARG A 136 -2.22 37.64 -6.40
CA ARG A 136 -0.94 37.91 -7.05
C ARG A 136 -0.87 39.27 -7.73
N HIS A 137 -1.99 39.69 -8.35
CA HIS A 137 -2.02 40.92 -9.14
C HIS A 137 -2.82 42.05 -8.46
N GLN A 138 -3.31 41.82 -7.25
CA GLN A 138 -3.98 42.80 -6.40
C GLN A 138 -5.18 43.48 -7.09
N MET A 139 -5.81 42.81 -8.07
CA MET A 139 -7.01 43.32 -8.71
C MET A 139 -8.19 43.28 -7.72
N ARG A 140 -9.00 44.29 -7.76
CA ARG A 140 -10.16 44.46 -6.87
C ARG A 140 -11.42 43.93 -7.53
N GLY A 141 -12.50 43.79 -6.77
CA GLY A 141 -13.80 43.33 -7.29
C GLY A 141 -14.44 44.23 -8.34
N GLN A 142 -13.95 45.48 -8.50
CA GLN A 142 -14.35 46.41 -9.53
C GLN A 142 -13.60 46.24 -10.86
N ASP A 143 -12.46 45.55 -10.84
CA ASP A 143 -11.55 45.37 -12.00
C ASP A 143 -11.98 44.19 -12.87
N PHE A 144 -12.79 43.26 -12.34
CA PHE A 144 -13.31 42.14 -13.09
C PHE A 144 -14.64 41.59 -12.53
N VAL A 145 -15.40 40.91 -13.39
CA VAL A 145 -16.68 40.27 -13.02
C VAL A 145 -16.87 38.96 -13.79
N PHE A 146 -17.36 37.95 -13.10
CA PHE A 146 -17.80 36.69 -13.70
C PHE A 146 -19.33 36.69 -13.86
N ASN A 147 -19.79 36.63 -15.10
CA ASN A 147 -21.20 36.54 -15.48
C ASN A 147 -21.45 35.18 -16.14
N LEU A 148 -21.29 34.08 -15.34
CA LEU A 148 -21.36 32.72 -15.83
C LEU A 148 -22.76 32.14 -15.59
N LYS A 149 -23.21 31.30 -16.54
CA LYS A 149 -24.46 30.55 -16.44
C LYS A 149 -24.23 29.16 -15.85
N SER A 150 -23.10 28.55 -16.17
CA SER A 150 -22.77 27.22 -15.70
C SER A 150 -22.17 27.24 -14.30
N GLU A 151 -22.51 26.22 -13.49
CA GLU A 151 -21.85 25.95 -12.22
C GLU A 151 -20.66 25.01 -12.45
N TYR A 152 -19.46 25.50 -12.25
CA TYR A 152 -18.23 24.74 -12.48
C TYR A 152 -17.87 23.89 -11.26
N PRO A 153 -17.49 22.60 -11.44
CA PRO A 153 -17.06 21.77 -10.34
C PRO A 153 -15.67 22.17 -9.82
N ALA A 154 -15.41 21.89 -8.55
CA ALA A 154 -14.08 22.04 -8.00
C ALA A 154 -13.18 20.90 -8.53
N ARG A 155 -12.06 21.28 -9.12
CA ARG A 155 -11.01 20.34 -9.54
C ARG A 155 -10.16 19.95 -8.34
N GLU A 156 -9.82 18.67 -8.19
CA GLU A 156 -8.99 18.21 -7.07
C GLU A 156 -7.64 18.90 -7.04
N GLN A 157 -7.00 19.03 -8.20
CA GLN A 157 -5.74 19.74 -8.37
C GLN A 157 -5.63 20.29 -9.78
N VAL A 158 -5.10 21.48 -9.88
CA VAL A 158 -4.65 22.11 -11.14
C VAL A 158 -3.23 22.62 -10.92
N MET A 159 -2.34 22.32 -11.85
CA MET A 159 -0.95 22.72 -11.77
C MET A 159 -0.63 23.77 -12.83
N GLN A 160 -0.08 24.91 -12.37
CA GLN A 160 0.65 25.85 -13.22
C GLN A 160 2.11 25.43 -13.24
N TYR A 161 2.67 25.17 -14.41
CA TYR A 161 4.07 24.75 -14.52
C TYR A 161 4.78 25.47 -15.65
N GLY A 162 5.68 26.39 -15.29
CA GLY A 162 6.50 27.14 -16.24
C GLY A 162 5.73 28.09 -17.15
N GLU A 163 4.48 28.39 -16.84
CA GLU A 163 3.62 29.32 -17.56
C GLU A 163 3.63 30.69 -16.89
N ASP A 164 3.52 31.76 -17.68
CA ASP A 164 3.15 33.06 -17.13
C ASP A 164 1.67 33.06 -16.75
N ASP A 165 1.29 33.95 -15.83
CA ASP A 165 -0.06 33.96 -15.29
C ASP A 165 -1.14 34.27 -16.34
N LEU A 166 -0.82 35.07 -17.38
CA LEU A 166 -1.79 35.32 -18.46
C LEU A 166 -2.04 34.06 -19.29
N THR A 167 -0.98 33.37 -19.70
CA THR A 167 -1.08 32.12 -20.43
C THR A 167 -1.85 31.06 -19.64
N PHE A 168 -1.52 30.91 -18.35
CA PHE A 168 -2.18 29.93 -17.47
C PHE A 168 -3.67 30.23 -17.30
N VAL A 169 -4.04 31.49 -16.98
CA VAL A 169 -5.43 31.92 -16.85
C VAL A 169 -6.19 31.71 -18.17
N SER A 170 -5.62 32.16 -19.30
CA SER A 170 -6.25 32.02 -20.63
C SER A 170 -6.41 30.56 -21.01
N ARG A 171 -5.44 29.70 -20.65
CA ARG A 171 -5.55 28.24 -20.88
C ARG A 171 -6.73 27.63 -20.11
N LEU A 172 -6.81 27.91 -18.84
CA LEU A 172 -7.92 27.38 -18.01
C LEU A 172 -9.28 27.82 -18.51
N LEU A 173 -9.42 29.12 -18.85
CA LEU A 173 -10.65 29.67 -19.40
C LEU A 173 -11.00 29.01 -20.75
N SER A 174 -9.98 28.85 -21.62
CA SER A 174 -10.19 28.21 -22.92
C SER A 174 -10.60 26.74 -22.79
N GLU A 175 -10.06 25.99 -21.81
CA GLU A 175 -10.44 24.60 -21.55
C GLU A 175 -11.95 24.46 -21.32
N VAL A 176 -12.51 25.33 -20.50
CA VAL A 176 -13.93 25.28 -20.15
C VAL A 176 -14.83 26.21 -20.99
N GLY A 177 -14.25 26.84 -22.04
CA GLY A 177 -14.99 27.65 -23.01
C GLY A 177 -15.47 28.99 -22.48
N ILE A 178 -14.92 29.49 -21.38
CA ILE A 178 -15.15 30.85 -20.89
C ILE A 178 -14.39 31.84 -21.74
N TRP A 179 -15.07 32.83 -22.26
CA TRP A 179 -14.47 33.94 -22.99
C TRP A 179 -14.56 35.23 -22.18
N PHE A 180 -13.71 36.21 -22.51
CA PHE A 180 -13.72 37.52 -21.86
C PHE A 180 -13.54 38.66 -22.84
N ARG A 181 -13.97 39.81 -22.39
CA ARG A 181 -13.77 41.10 -23.06
C ARG A 181 -13.42 42.17 -22.04
N PHE A 182 -13.01 43.32 -22.55
CA PHE A 182 -12.75 44.52 -21.74
C PHE A 182 -13.89 45.54 -21.91
N ALA A 183 -14.56 45.85 -20.81
CA ALA A 183 -15.55 46.93 -20.72
C ALA A 183 -14.92 48.14 -20.02
N THR A 184 -15.59 49.28 -20.11
CA THR A 184 -15.11 50.54 -19.52
C THR A 184 -16.06 50.99 -18.43
N ASP A 185 -15.59 51.19 -17.20
CA ASP A 185 -16.30 51.97 -16.18
C ASP A 185 -15.85 53.46 -16.27
N ALA A 186 -16.72 54.27 -16.90
CA ALA A 186 -16.44 55.71 -17.07
C ALA A 186 -16.43 56.48 -15.74
N ARG A 187 -17.14 55.99 -14.72
CA ARG A 187 -17.23 56.60 -13.41
C ARG A 187 -15.94 56.40 -12.62
N LEU A 188 -15.44 55.19 -12.61
CA LEU A 188 -14.18 54.84 -11.92
C LEU A 188 -12.93 55.11 -12.77
N LYS A 189 -13.11 55.28 -14.10
CA LYS A 189 -12.05 55.49 -15.09
C LYS A 189 -11.09 54.30 -15.14
N ILE A 190 -11.63 53.09 -15.20
CA ILE A 190 -10.89 51.85 -15.25
C ILE A 190 -11.42 50.94 -16.39
N GLU A 191 -10.59 50.02 -16.85
CA GLU A 191 -11.05 48.87 -17.60
C GLU A 191 -11.60 47.80 -16.67
N VAL A 192 -12.61 47.09 -17.08
CA VAL A 192 -13.23 45.98 -16.37
C VAL A 192 -13.15 44.75 -17.25
N ILE A 193 -12.64 43.65 -16.69
CA ILE A 193 -12.64 42.37 -17.39
C ILE A 193 -13.99 41.67 -17.12
N GLU A 194 -14.69 41.36 -18.14
CA GLU A 194 -15.97 40.64 -18.04
C GLU A 194 -15.83 39.25 -18.61
N PHE A 195 -16.10 38.23 -17.78
CA PHE A 195 -16.05 36.83 -18.14
C PHE A 195 -17.43 36.27 -18.39
N TYR A 196 -17.61 35.53 -19.49
CA TYR A 196 -18.86 34.91 -19.90
C TYR A 196 -18.66 33.48 -20.43
N ASP A 197 -19.69 32.66 -20.35
CA ASP A 197 -19.69 31.29 -20.88
C ASP A 197 -20.81 31.02 -21.90
N ASP A 198 -21.59 32.04 -22.20
CA ASP A 198 -22.69 31.98 -23.19
C ASP A 198 -22.87 33.30 -23.99
N GLN A 199 -23.92 33.38 -24.78
CA GLN A 199 -24.25 34.57 -25.62
C GLN A 199 -24.79 35.76 -24.83
N SER A 200 -25.12 35.60 -23.56
CA SER A 200 -25.70 36.72 -22.77
C SER A 200 -24.75 37.89 -22.57
N GLY A 201 -23.44 37.63 -22.73
CA GLY A 201 -22.42 38.67 -22.68
C GLY A 201 -22.24 39.48 -23.95
N TYR A 202 -22.95 39.20 -25.02
CA TYR A 202 -22.85 40.00 -26.22
C TYR A 202 -23.61 41.33 -26.08
N GLU A 203 -22.96 42.42 -26.44
CA GLU A 203 -23.62 43.69 -26.59
C GLU A 203 -24.41 43.70 -27.90
N ARG A 204 -25.55 44.34 -27.91
CA ARG A 204 -26.47 44.30 -29.06
C ARG A 204 -27.05 45.71 -29.36
N GLY A 205 -27.61 45.85 -30.56
CA GLY A 205 -28.37 47.01 -30.93
C GLY A 205 -27.70 47.98 -31.89
N LEU A 206 -26.47 47.68 -32.31
CA LEU A 206 -25.80 48.50 -33.33
C LEU A 206 -26.16 48.00 -34.73
N THR A 207 -26.72 48.87 -35.54
CA THR A 207 -26.99 48.63 -37.00
C THR A 207 -26.22 49.64 -37.82
N LEU A 208 -25.40 49.15 -38.77
CA LEU A 208 -24.61 50.01 -39.60
C LEU A 208 -25.01 49.86 -41.08
N PRO A 209 -25.11 50.94 -41.89
CA PRO A 209 -25.38 50.84 -43.29
C PRO A 209 -24.17 50.38 -44.05
N LEU A 210 -24.39 49.50 -45.06
CA LEU A 210 -23.37 49.18 -46.07
C LEU A 210 -23.22 50.35 -47.02
N ARG A 211 -22.02 50.90 -47.18
CA ARG A 211 -21.68 51.91 -48.16
C ARG A 211 -20.41 51.50 -48.95
N HIS A 212 -20.51 51.62 -50.26
CA HIS A 212 -19.35 51.39 -51.08
C HIS A 212 -18.43 52.61 -51.05
N PRO A 213 -17.11 52.50 -51.04
CA PRO A 213 -16.22 53.61 -51.08
C PRO A 213 -16.38 54.36 -52.40
N SER A 214 -17.11 55.45 -52.39
CA SER A 214 -17.13 56.42 -53.44
C SER A 214 -16.35 57.65 -52.94
N GLY A 215 -15.40 58.14 -53.63
CA GLY A 215 -14.41 59.16 -53.18
C GLY A 215 -14.95 60.44 -52.56
N LEU A 216 -16.18 60.50 -52.14
CA LEU A 216 -16.86 61.54 -51.31
C LEU A 216 -17.41 60.93 -50.03
N HIS A 217 -16.56 60.70 -49.06
CA HIS A 217 -16.98 60.44 -47.70
C HIS A 217 -17.26 61.78 -47.02
N ASP A 218 -18.48 62.03 -46.65
CA ASP A 218 -18.84 63.23 -45.88
C ASP A 218 -18.45 63.18 -44.40
N GLY A 219 -17.84 62.04 -43.95
CA GLY A 219 -17.35 61.85 -42.58
C GLY A 219 -18.39 61.91 -41.49
N THR A 220 -19.67 62.15 -41.83
CA THR A 220 -20.76 62.37 -40.86
C THR A 220 -21.55 61.11 -40.48
N THR A 221 -21.46 60.08 -41.34
CA THR A 221 -22.23 58.85 -41.12
C THR A 221 -21.32 57.63 -40.94
N GLU A 222 -21.42 56.94 -39.82
CA GLU A 222 -20.74 55.64 -39.58
C GLU A 222 -21.28 54.60 -40.54
N ALA A 223 -20.42 53.85 -41.18
CA ALA A 223 -20.77 52.83 -42.17
C ALA A 223 -19.80 51.66 -42.15
N VAL A 224 -20.20 50.58 -42.82
CA VAL A 224 -19.33 49.43 -43.13
C VAL A 224 -19.13 49.25 -44.59
N TRP A 225 -17.93 48.77 -45.01
CA TRP A 225 -17.63 48.47 -46.40
C TRP A 225 -16.63 47.35 -46.51
N GLY A 226 -16.23 46.88 -47.67
CA GLY A 226 -15.22 45.86 -47.87
C GLY A 226 -15.56 44.53 -47.24
N LEU A 227 -16.87 44.24 -47.17
CA LEU A 227 -17.34 43.01 -46.54
C LEU A 227 -16.92 41.79 -47.33
N ASN A 228 -16.27 40.85 -46.68
CA ASN A 228 -15.94 39.54 -47.26
C ASN A 228 -16.29 38.44 -46.31
N THR A 229 -16.46 37.26 -46.86
CA THR A 229 -16.81 36.04 -46.14
C THR A 229 -15.94 34.89 -46.62
N ALA A 230 -15.28 34.23 -45.70
CA ALA A 230 -14.54 32.98 -45.94
C ALA A 230 -15.24 31.84 -45.24
N TYR A 231 -15.52 30.76 -45.95
CA TYR A 231 -16.14 29.56 -45.41
C TYR A 231 -15.19 28.38 -45.58
N SER A 232 -15.10 27.55 -44.52
CA SER A 232 -14.33 26.33 -44.50
C SER A 232 -15.20 25.14 -44.09
N VAL A 233 -14.86 23.96 -44.57
CA VAL A 233 -15.45 22.73 -44.07
C VAL A 233 -14.83 22.44 -42.67
N VAL A 234 -15.68 22.20 -41.68
CA VAL A 234 -15.28 21.85 -40.32
C VAL A 234 -15.91 20.51 -39.92
N GLU A 235 -15.50 19.99 -38.80
CA GLU A 235 -15.95 18.72 -38.27
C GLU A 235 -17.47 18.71 -38.03
N LYS A 236 -18.11 17.61 -38.42
CA LYS A 236 -19.56 17.43 -38.29
C LYS A 236 -19.91 17.07 -36.84
N SER A 237 -19.10 16.22 -36.21
CA SER A 237 -19.33 15.77 -34.86
C SER A 237 -18.02 15.70 -34.07
N VAL A 238 -18.15 15.79 -32.75
CA VAL A 238 -17.04 15.65 -31.81
C VAL A 238 -17.36 14.54 -30.81
N THR A 239 -16.39 13.67 -30.61
CA THR A 239 -16.45 12.58 -29.66
C THR A 239 -15.34 12.72 -28.62
N THR A 240 -15.69 12.63 -27.35
CA THR A 240 -14.71 12.67 -26.26
C THR A 240 -14.73 11.40 -25.43
N ARG A 241 -13.57 10.99 -24.94
CA ARG A 241 -13.41 9.85 -24.03
C ARG A 241 -12.32 10.14 -23.01
N ASP A 242 -12.47 9.58 -21.82
CA ASP A 242 -11.44 9.65 -20.79
C ASP A 242 -11.34 8.34 -20.02
N TYR A 243 -10.33 8.20 -19.20
CA TYR A 243 -10.14 7.13 -18.25
C TYR A 243 -10.01 7.70 -16.82
N ASN A 244 -10.82 7.17 -15.91
CA ASN A 244 -10.71 7.50 -14.49
C ASN A 244 -10.49 6.25 -13.65
N TYR A 245 -9.32 6.11 -13.06
CA TYR A 245 -9.00 4.96 -12.20
C TYR A 245 -9.92 4.82 -10.99
N ARG A 246 -10.60 5.88 -10.54
CA ARG A 246 -11.57 5.83 -9.42
C ARG A 246 -12.85 5.12 -9.81
N SER A 247 -13.10 4.98 -11.09
CA SER A 247 -14.25 4.32 -11.68
C SER A 247 -13.80 3.42 -12.83
N ALA A 248 -12.74 2.61 -12.61
CA ALA A 248 -12.05 1.85 -13.63
C ALA A 248 -12.95 0.83 -14.39
N THR A 249 -14.03 0.38 -13.75
CA THR A 249 -15.02 -0.52 -14.36
C THR A 249 -16.19 0.22 -15.00
N ALA A 250 -16.33 1.53 -14.72
CA ALA A 250 -17.34 2.33 -15.41
C ALA A 250 -16.84 2.60 -16.83
N GLU A 251 -17.69 2.31 -17.80
CA GLU A 251 -17.45 2.80 -19.14
C GLU A 251 -17.53 4.33 -19.11
N MET A 252 -16.38 4.99 -18.93
CA MET A 252 -16.19 6.42 -19.19
C MET A 252 -16.28 6.63 -20.68
N MET A 253 -17.49 6.39 -21.18
CA MET A 253 -17.76 6.22 -22.60
C MET A 253 -17.63 7.54 -23.34
N THR A 254 -17.42 7.37 -24.58
CA THR A 254 -17.56 8.34 -25.63
C THR A 254 -18.82 9.18 -25.47
N GLU A 255 -18.65 10.46 -25.16
CA GLU A 255 -19.71 11.45 -25.24
C GLU A 255 -19.63 12.11 -26.60
N GLN A 256 -20.74 12.12 -27.35
CA GLN A 256 -20.81 12.63 -28.70
C GLN A 256 -21.68 13.89 -28.76
N HIS A 257 -21.23 14.88 -29.52
CA HIS A 257 -21.98 16.10 -29.79
C HIS A 257 -22.02 16.41 -31.28
N ASP A 258 -23.21 16.61 -31.85
CA ASP A 258 -23.46 17.04 -33.21
C ASP A 258 -24.51 18.17 -33.20
N ALA A 259 -24.06 19.40 -33.30
CA ALA A 259 -24.93 20.58 -33.35
C ALA A 259 -25.36 20.92 -34.78
N THR A 260 -24.82 20.28 -35.83
CA THR A 260 -25.05 20.65 -37.23
C THR A 260 -26.38 20.11 -37.76
N GLY A 261 -26.86 19.01 -37.18
CA GLY A 261 -28.16 18.42 -37.57
C GLY A 261 -28.19 17.90 -38.99
N GLY A 262 -27.02 17.52 -39.54
CA GLY A 262 -26.93 17.01 -40.93
C GLY A 262 -26.64 18.06 -41.98
N ASP A 263 -26.05 19.18 -41.61
CA ASP A 263 -25.56 20.22 -42.51
C ASP A 263 -24.54 19.64 -43.49
N ASN A 264 -24.75 19.93 -44.80
CA ASN A 264 -23.87 19.46 -45.87
C ASN A 264 -22.54 20.22 -45.99
N THR A 265 -22.33 21.24 -45.13
CA THR A 265 -21.09 22.04 -45.12
C THR A 265 -20.11 21.56 -44.06
N THR A 266 -20.42 20.48 -43.33
CA THR A 266 -19.56 19.84 -42.34
C THR A 266 -19.23 18.41 -42.75
N TYR A 267 -18.05 17.89 -42.30
CA TYR A 267 -17.60 16.56 -42.63
C TYR A 267 -16.77 15.95 -41.53
N GLY A 268 -16.86 14.62 -41.32
CA GLY A 268 -16.02 13.84 -40.45
C GLY A 268 -16.35 13.98 -38.98
N GLU A 269 -15.55 13.31 -38.19
CA GLU A 269 -15.63 13.27 -36.72
C GLU A 269 -14.27 13.66 -36.16
N ALA A 270 -14.26 14.50 -35.12
CA ALA A 270 -13.08 14.76 -34.28
C ALA A 270 -13.17 13.94 -33.01
N TYR A 271 -12.27 12.99 -32.82
CA TYR A 271 -12.14 12.22 -31.62
C TYR A 271 -11.08 12.81 -30.70
N HIS A 272 -11.47 13.11 -29.44
CA HIS A 272 -10.60 13.64 -28.41
C HIS A 272 -10.54 12.68 -27.22
N TYR A 273 -9.33 12.40 -26.77
CA TYR A 273 -9.08 11.55 -25.62
C TYR A 273 -8.42 12.35 -24.50
N ALA A 274 -8.75 12.01 -23.21
CA ALA A 274 -8.15 12.59 -22.03
C ALA A 274 -8.47 14.09 -21.81
N ASP A 275 -9.74 14.46 -21.95
CA ASP A 275 -10.22 15.82 -21.61
C ASP A 275 -10.31 16.11 -20.10
N ASN A 276 -9.87 15.15 -19.27
CA ASN A 276 -9.80 15.27 -17.82
C ASN A 276 -11.17 15.40 -17.12
N PHE A 277 -12.22 14.78 -17.64
CA PHE A 277 -13.47 14.67 -16.92
C PHE A 277 -13.47 13.46 -15.97
N LEU A 278 -14.03 13.65 -14.77
CA LEU A 278 -13.92 12.65 -13.70
C LEU A 278 -14.98 11.55 -13.77
N GLN A 279 -16.10 11.84 -14.43
CA GLN A 279 -17.21 10.90 -14.57
C GLN A 279 -18.05 11.24 -15.78
N LYS A 280 -18.79 10.25 -16.28
CA LYS A 280 -19.87 10.52 -17.24
C LYS A 280 -20.93 11.38 -16.57
N GLY A 281 -21.14 12.57 -17.08
CA GLY A 281 -22.04 13.53 -16.50
C GLY A 281 -23.29 13.77 -17.33
N ASP A 282 -24.20 14.54 -16.79
CA ASP A 282 -25.28 15.16 -17.54
C ASP A 282 -24.71 16.06 -18.64
N LYS A 283 -25.35 16.10 -19.80
CA LYS A 283 -24.97 16.99 -20.92
C LYS A 283 -24.93 18.47 -20.53
N GLU A 284 -25.73 18.87 -19.57
CA GLU A 284 -25.80 20.23 -19.04
C GLU A 284 -24.72 20.52 -17.97
N ALA A 285 -24.14 19.48 -17.36
CA ALA A 285 -23.15 19.65 -16.32
C ALA A 285 -21.82 20.15 -16.90
N ALA A 286 -21.31 21.25 -16.35
CA ALA A 286 -20.00 21.76 -16.71
C ALA A 286 -18.90 20.73 -16.42
N GLU A 287 -17.91 20.67 -17.29
CA GLU A 287 -16.76 19.73 -17.21
C GLU A 287 -17.14 18.23 -17.25
N SER A 288 -18.35 17.91 -17.74
CA SER A 288 -18.68 16.53 -18.14
C SER A 288 -18.10 16.18 -19.52
N GLY A 289 -18.07 14.90 -19.88
CA GLY A 289 -17.65 14.49 -21.22
C GLY A 289 -18.48 15.12 -22.34
N ALA A 290 -19.80 15.19 -22.16
CA ALA A 290 -20.72 15.85 -23.09
C ALA A 290 -20.47 17.37 -23.18
N PHE A 291 -20.16 18.00 -22.05
CA PHE A 291 -19.79 19.43 -22.04
C PHE A 291 -18.54 19.70 -22.84
N TYR A 292 -17.48 18.90 -22.67
CA TYR A 292 -16.25 19.07 -23.44
C TYR A 292 -16.46 18.79 -24.93
N ALA A 293 -17.23 17.77 -25.29
CA ALA A 293 -17.59 17.49 -26.68
C ALA A 293 -18.31 18.68 -27.31
N ARG A 294 -19.27 19.29 -26.60
CA ARG A 294 -19.99 20.46 -27.05
C ARG A 294 -19.08 21.68 -27.25
N ILE A 295 -18.25 22.03 -26.28
CA ILE A 295 -17.34 23.18 -26.38
C ILE A 295 -16.33 23.02 -27.52
N ARG A 296 -15.82 21.81 -27.72
CA ARG A 296 -14.91 21.53 -28.83
C ARG A 296 -15.63 21.68 -30.18
N HIS A 297 -16.84 21.20 -30.29
CA HIS A 297 -17.62 21.32 -31.51
C HIS A 297 -17.98 22.80 -31.80
N GLU A 298 -18.38 23.57 -30.78
CA GLU A 298 -18.64 25.01 -30.93
C GLU A 298 -17.39 25.76 -31.43
N ARG A 299 -16.16 25.38 -31.04
CA ARG A 299 -14.94 25.97 -31.61
C ARG A 299 -14.81 25.71 -33.09
N TYR A 300 -15.01 24.46 -33.54
CA TYR A 300 -14.97 24.15 -34.97
C TYR A 300 -16.04 24.96 -35.75
N LEU A 301 -17.23 25.08 -35.20
CA LEU A 301 -18.29 25.88 -35.79
C LEU A 301 -17.96 27.38 -35.83
N ASN A 302 -17.21 27.91 -34.89
CA ASN A 302 -16.72 29.29 -34.91
C ASN A 302 -15.69 29.51 -36.03
N GLU A 303 -14.95 28.47 -36.44
CA GLU A 303 -13.97 28.53 -37.53
C GLU A 303 -14.59 28.29 -38.91
N GLN A 304 -15.84 27.83 -38.97
CA GLN A 304 -16.53 27.51 -40.21
C GLN A 304 -16.72 28.73 -41.13
N ALA A 305 -16.99 29.89 -40.53
CA ALA A 305 -17.23 31.12 -41.26
C ALA A 305 -16.51 32.29 -40.57
N ILE A 306 -15.55 32.84 -41.30
CA ILE A 306 -14.82 34.06 -40.89
C ILE A 306 -15.27 35.20 -41.79
N LEU A 307 -15.75 36.27 -41.15
CA LEU A 307 -16.26 37.43 -41.79
C LEU A 307 -15.35 38.61 -41.51
N GLN A 308 -15.11 39.45 -42.48
CA GLN A 308 -14.27 40.63 -42.36
C GLN A 308 -14.93 41.82 -43.00
N GLY A 309 -14.59 42.98 -42.48
CA GLY A 309 -15.08 44.25 -43.05
C GLY A 309 -14.29 45.43 -42.53
N GLN A 310 -14.55 46.57 -43.08
CA GLN A 310 -13.99 47.86 -42.71
C GLN A 310 -15.10 48.79 -42.21
N SER A 311 -14.73 49.73 -41.31
CA SER A 311 -15.71 50.71 -40.78
C SER A 311 -14.98 51.96 -40.35
N THR A 312 -15.76 53.04 -40.25
CA THR A 312 -15.37 54.27 -39.53
C THR A 312 -15.91 54.35 -38.12
N SER A 313 -16.74 53.40 -37.71
CA SER A 313 -17.37 53.46 -36.39
C SER A 313 -16.36 53.09 -35.28
N SER A 314 -16.11 54.03 -34.40
CA SER A 314 -15.32 53.79 -33.18
C SER A 314 -16.03 53.00 -32.09
N LEU A 315 -17.32 52.69 -32.27
CA LEU A 315 -18.16 51.87 -31.37
C LEU A 315 -17.97 50.38 -31.62
N LEU A 316 -17.40 49.98 -32.76
CA LEU A 316 -17.11 48.58 -33.00
C LEU A 316 -16.03 48.05 -32.05
N MET A 317 -16.36 46.99 -31.31
CA MET A 317 -15.49 46.36 -30.33
C MET A 317 -15.76 44.86 -30.28
N PRO A 318 -14.84 44.08 -29.80
CA PRO A 318 -15.05 42.64 -29.60
C PRO A 318 -16.18 42.36 -28.62
N GLY A 319 -17.06 41.40 -28.98
CA GLY A 319 -18.23 41.05 -28.17
C GLY A 319 -19.49 41.82 -28.53
N LEU A 320 -19.44 42.72 -29.52
CA LEU A 320 -20.59 43.44 -30.06
C LEU A 320 -21.24 42.64 -31.21
N GLU A 321 -22.52 42.39 -31.12
CA GLU A 321 -23.33 41.91 -32.28
C GLU A 321 -23.79 43.10 -33.07
N ILE A 322 -23.45 43.12 -34.35
CA ILE A 322 -23.90 44.16 -35.31
C ILE A 322 -24.78 43.56 -36.37
N LYS A 323 -25.68 44.40 -36.88
CA LYS A 323 -26.48 44.13 -38.08
C LYS A 323 -26.04 45.08 -39.20
N VAL A 324 -25.87 44.54 -40.41
CA VAL A 324 -25.55 45.35 -41.56
C VAL A 324 -26.82 45.57 -42.41
N GLN A 325 -27.13 46.82 -42.64
CA GLN A 325 -28.27 47.26 -43.44
C GLN A 325 -27.82 47.56 -44.86
N GLY A 326 -28.43 46.94 -45.87
CA GLY A 326 -28.17 47.11 -47.26
C GLY A 326 -28.52 45.88 -48.06
N ASP A 327 -29.16 46.01 -49.20
CA ASP A 327 -29.60 44.87 -50.03
C ASP A 327 -28.41 44.07 -50.58
N ASP A 328 -27.31 44.77 -50.80
CA ASP A 328 -26.05 44.14 -51.31
C ASP A 328 -25.17 43.52 -50.24
N ALA A 329 -25.61 43.53 -48.99
CA ALA A 329 -24.81 42.88 -47.91
C ALA A 329 -24.71 41.36 -48.14
N PRO A 330 -23.51 40.76 -48.03
CA PRO A 330 -23.32 39.31 -48.12
C PRO A 330 -24.22 38.57 -47.13
N ALA A 331 -24.75 37.40 -47.52
CA ALA A 331 -25.73 36.66 -46.75
C ALA A 331 -25.31 36.40 -45.32
N GLY A 332 -23.98 36.19 -45.07
CA GLY A 332 -23.41 35.95 -43.73
C GLY A 332 -23.60 37.12 -42.77
N PHE A 333 -23.73 38.36 -43.28
CA PHE A 333 -23.92 39.55 -42.45
C PHE A 333 -25.41 39.92 -42.17
N ARG A 334 -26.33 39.37 -42.92
CA ARG A 334 -27.76 39.77 -42.84
C ARG A 334 -28.46 39.36 -41.56
N LYS A 335 -28.03 38.24 -40.95
CA LYS A 335 -28.63 37.70 -39.73
C LYS A 335 -28.00 38.27 -38.45
N GLY A 336 -26.99 39.12 -38.58
CA GLY A 336 -26.19 39.63 -37.49
C GLY A 336 -24.85 38.89 -37.42
N VAL A 337 -23.80 39.59 -36.97
CA VAL A 337 -22.46 39.07 -36.79
C VAL A 337 -21.88 39.51 -35.49
N LEU A 338 -21.14 38.61 -34.83
CA LEU A 338 -20.43 38.90 -33.60
C LEU A 338 -19.00 39.35 -33.97
N ILE A 339 -18.63 40.54 -33.55
CA ILE A 339 -17.28 41.05 -33.74
C ILE A 339 -16.35 40.26 -32.76
N THR A 340 -15.35 39.58 -33.34
CA THR A 340 -14.35 38.83 -32.59
C THR A 340 -13.05 39.59 -32.41
N GLY A 341 -12.74 40.51 -33.31
CA GLY A 341 -11.56 41.33 -33.27
C GLY A 341 -11.64 42.58 -34.09
N VAL A 342 -10.91 43.60 -33.70
CA VAL A 342 -10.75 44.85 -34.42
C VAL A 342 -9.29 45.28 -34.45
N THR A 343 -8.89 45.83 -35.62
CA THR A 343 -7.63 46.54 -35.77
C THR A 343 -7.96 47.96 -36.21
N THR A 344 -7.44 48.94 -35.47
CA THR A 344 -7.77 50.35 -35.70
C THR A 344 -6.52 51.14 -36.00
N SER A 345 -6.65 52.17 -36.80
CA SER A 345 -5.57 53.14 -37.00
C SER A 345 -6.13 54.51 -37.30
N ALA A 346 -5.42 55.53 -36.90
CA ALA A 346 -5.65 56.89 -37.31
C ALA A 346 -4.36 57.68 -37.18
N ALA A 347 -4.27 58.71 -37.97
CA ALA A 347 -3.18 59.70 -37.89
C ALA A 347 -3.75 61.10 -38.06
N ARG A 348 -2.98 62.13 -37.69
CA ARG A 348 -3.39 63.51 -37.82
C ARG A 348 -3.76 63.85 -39.28
N ASP A 349 -3.14 63.21 -40.25
CA ASP A 349 -3.32 63.39 -41.68
C ASP A 349 -4.21 62.28 -42.33
N ARG A 350 -4.69 61.33 -41.53
CA ARG A 350 -5.55 60.23 -41.98
C ARG A 350 -6.72 60.01 -41.07
N SER A 351 -7.89 59.80 -41.68
CA SER A 351 -9.12 59.48 -40.95
C SER A 351 -8.97 58.18 -40.17
N TYR A 352 -9.80 58.05 -39.14
CA TYR A 352 -9.98 56.81 -38.38
C TYR A 352 -10.49 55.70 -39.28
N GLU A 353 -9.79 54.63 -39.32
CA GLU A 353 -10.18 53.39 -40.03
C GLU A 353 -10.08 52.20 -39.11
N LEU A 354 -11.04 51.32 -39.21
CA LEU A 354 -11.15 50.10 -38.49
C LEU A 354 -11.35 48.93 -39.45
N THR A 355 -10.55 47.89 -39.30
CA THR A 355 -10.82 46.58 -39.88
C THR A 355 -11.32 45.64 -38.81
N PHE A 356 -12.42 44.92 -39.04
CA PHE A 356 -12.93 43.98 -38.08
C PHE A 356 -12.94 42.55 -38.60
N THR A 357 -12.83 41.59 -37.71
CA THR A 357 -13.12 40.16 -37.89
C THR A 357 -14.36 39.82 -37.11
N ALA A 358 -15.19 38.93 -37.65
CA ALA A 358 -16.45 38.54 -37.02
C ALA A 358 -16.76 37.07 -37.36
N ILE A 359 -17.69 36.52 -36.62
CA ILE A 359 -18.35 35.24 -36.93
C ILE A 359 -19.85 35.47 -37.06
N PRO A 360 -20.61 34.61 -37.76
CA PRO A 360 -22.05 34.69 -37.80
C PRO A 360 -22.60 34.57 -36.37
N TYR A 361 -23.58 35.44 -36.06
CA TYR A 361 -24.31 35.28 -34.82
C TYR A 361 -25.15 33.99 -34.85
N SER A 362 -25.07 33.19 -33.78
CA SER A 362 -25.85 31.96 -33.59
C SER A 362 -26.59 31.96 -32.26
N GLU A 363 -27.86 31.54 -32.28
CA GLU A 363 -28.63 31.27 -31.06
C GLU A 363 -28.34 29.86 -30.48
N ARG A 364 -27.71 28.98 -31.29
CA ARG A 364 -27.49 27.58 -30.95
C ARG A 364 -26.19 27.35 -30.25
N TYR A 365 -25.14 28.13 -30.50
CA TYR A 365 -23.83 28.00 -29.95
C TYR A 365 -23.18 29.37 -29.73
N SER A 366 -22.23 29.41 -28.77
CA SER A 366 -21.52 30.62 -28.38
C SER A 366 -20.14 30.68 -29.02
N TYR A 367 -19.56 31.87 -29.01
CA TYR A 367 -18.12 32.04 -29.24
C TYR A 367 -17.35 31.24 -28.19
N ARG A 368 -16.33 30.51 -28.60
CA ARG A 368 -15.38 29.81 -27.72
C ARG A 368 -13.97 30.24 -28.06
N PRO A 369 -13.14 30.63 -27.07
CA PRO A 369 -11.76 30.97 -27.33
C PRO A 369 -11.00 29.77 -27.88
N ALA A 370 -9.95 30.04 -28.68
CA ALA A 370 -9.08 28.99 -29.18
C ALA A 370 -8.43 28.25 -27.99
N LEU A 371 -8.38 26.91 -28.10
CA LEU A 371 -7.80 26.08 -27.04
C LEU A 371 -6.29 26.32 -26.95
N ILE A 372 -5.82 26.74 -25.81
CA ILE A 372 -4.39 26.83 -25.49
C ILE A 372 -3.92 25.46 -24.98
N PRO A 373 -2.92 24.83 -25.62
CA PRO A 373 -2.42 23.52 -25.19
C PRO A 373 -1.87 23.57 -23.77
N ARG A 374 -2.15 22.49 -23.01
CA ARG A 374 -1.50 22.29 -21.71
C ARG A 374 -0.01 22.04 -21.87
N PRO A 375 0.82 22.47 -20.93
CA PRO A 375 2.22 22.04 -20.89
C PRO A 375 2.28 20.51 -20.72
N VAL A 376 3.12 19.87 -21.53
CA VAL A 376 3.34 18.42 -21.48
C VAL A 376 4.53 18.14 -20.58
N MET A 377 4.30 17.36 -19.54
CA MET A 377 5.33 16.94 -18.60
C MET A 377 6.10 15.74 -19.17
N ALA A 378 7.23 15.99 -19.82
CA ALA A 378 8.00 14.99 -20.55
C ALA A 378 8.87 14.06 -19.67
N GLY A 379 9.00 14.33 -18.38
CA GLY A 379 9.85 13.58 -17.45
C GLY A 379 9.21 13.43 -16.08
N THR A 380 10.06 13.29 -15.07
CA THR A 380 9.63 13.23 -13.67
C THR A 380 10.07 14.47 -12.91
N LEU A 381 9.25 14.88 -11.95
CA LEU A 381 9.57 15.91 -10.97
C LEU A 381 9.92 15.29 -9.62
N PRO A 382 10.89 15.84 -8.88
CA PRO A 382 11.15 15.42 -7.51
C PRO A 382 10.05 15.91 -6.58
N ALA A 383 9.72 15.06 -5.62
CA ALA A 383 8.82 15.41 -4.54
C ALA A 383 9.16 14.60 -3.29
N ARG A 384 8.62 14.99 -2.15
CA ARG A 384 8.75 14.25 -0.90
C ARG A 384 7.40 13.79 -0.40
N VAL A 385 7.35 12.55 0.06
CA VAL A 385 6.16 12.00 0.70
C VAL A 385 5.90 12.72 2.01
N THR A 386 4.65 13.06 2.27
CA THR A 386 4.26 13.84 3.45
C THR A 386 3.28 13.08 4.34
N SER A 387 3.14 13.54 5.59
CA SER A 387 2.19 13.00 6.56
C SER A 387 1.45 14.11 7.30
N THR A 388 0.19 13.86 7.65
CA THR A 388 -0.62 14.77 8.48
C THR A 388 -0.20 14.75 9.95
N VAL A 389 0.57 13.74 10.37
CA VAL A 389 1.05 13.56 11.74
C VAL A 389 2.47 14.06 11.85
N LYS A 390 2.70 15.03 12.72
CA LYS A 390 4.04 15.57 12.98
C LYS A 390 4.95 14.50 13.59
N ASN A 391 6.15 14.35 13.04
CA ASN A 391 7.17 13.36 13.46
C ASN A 391 6.76 11.89 13.26
N ASP A 392 5.71 11.60 12.51
CA ASP A 392 5.43 10.25 12.08
C ASP A 392 6.46 9.80 11.04
N ILE A 393 7.06 8.64 11.26
CA ILE A 393 7.98 8.04 10.28
C ILE A 393 7.24 7.41 9.11
N TYR A 394 5.99 7.01 9.30
CA TYR A 394 5.17 6.43 8.25
C TYR A 394 4.33 7.50 7.59
N ALA A 395 4.24 7.45 6.26
CA ALA A 395 3.36 8.34 5.54
C ALA A 395 1.90 7.96 5.77
N HIS A 396 1.07 8.97 5.93
CA HIS A 396 -0.38 8.80 5.95
C HIS A 396 -0.86 8.40 4.54
N ILE A 397 -1.61 7.31 4.44
CA ILE A 397 -2.25 6.86 3.20
C ILE A 397 -3.77 6.91 3.35
N ASP A 398 -4.48 7.05 2.23
CA ASP A 398 -5.94 6.97 2.25
C ASP A 398 -6.44 5.51 2.12
N LYS A 399 -7.77 5.34 2.08
CA LYS A 399 -8.42 4.02 1.94
C LYS A 399 -8.05 3.28 0.65
N ASP A 400 -7.57 4.00 -0.37
CA ASP A 400 -7.18 3.43 -1.67
C ASP A 400 -5.64 3.23 -1.76
N GLY A 401 -4.92 3.43 -0.65
CA GLY A 401 -3.47 3.24 -0.56
C GLY A 401 -2.65 4.30 -1.28
N ARG A 402 -3.20 5.50 -1.46
CA ARG A 402 -2.55 6.64 -2.11
C ARG A 402 -1.80 7.50 -1.10
N TYR A 403 -0.82 8.25 -1.58
CA TYR A 403 0.05 9.12 -0.78
C TYR A 403 -0.22 10.59 -1.07
N ARG A 404 0.20 11.45 -0.16
CA ARG A 404 0.35 12.88 -0.43
C ARG A 404 1.82 13.23 -0.52
N VAL A 405 2.15 14.16 -1.40
CA VAL A 405 3.51 14.56 -1.70
C VAL A 405 3.64 16.08 -1.72
N ASN A 406 4.80 16.57 -1.32
CA ASN A 406 5.20 17.96 -1.52
C ASN A 406 6.15 18.00 -2.71
N LEU A 407 5.76 18.71 -3.76
CA LEU A 407 6.59 18.91 -4.96
C LEU A 407 7.66 19.96 -4.66
N ASP A 408 8.92 19.68 -4.99
CA ASP A 408 10.05 20.55 -4.61
C ASP A 408 10.00 21.96 -5.23
N PHE A 409 9.26 22.15 -6.32
CA PHE A 409 9.08 23.47 -6.93
C PHE A 409 8.02 24.31 -6.22
N ASP A 410 7.16 23.72 -5.40
CA ASP A 410 6.06 24.42 -4.75
C ASP A 410 6.60 25.34 -3.64
N ARG A 411 6.25 26.61 -3.74
CA ARG A 411 6.68 27.66 -2.81
C ARG A 411 5.61 28.02 -1.80
N ASP A 412 4.39 27.48 -1.96
CA ASP A 412 3.28 27.78 -1.08
C ASP A 412 3.44 27.04 0.25
N THR A 413 3.01 27.69 1.32
CA THR A 413 3.00 27.08 2.66
C THR A 413 1.71 26.33 2.90
N TRP A 414 1.77 25.03 2.83
CA TRP A 414 0.65 24.13 3.09
C TRP A 414 0.66 23.64 4.54
N LYS A 415 -0.50 23.21 5.00
CA LYS A 415 -0.60 22.37 6.18
C LYS A 415 0.05 21.01 5.84
N PRO A 416 0.97 20.48 6.69
CA PRO A 416 1.60 19.18 6.43
C PRO A 416 0.60 18.07 6.13
N GLY A 417 0.87 17.30 5.08
CA GLY A 417 -0.01 16.26 4.57
C GLY A 417 -1.16 16.74 3.69
N TYR A 418 -1.17 18.02 3.27
CA TYR A 418 -2.18 18.61 2.38
C TYR A 418 -1.56 19.33 1.17
N GLU A 419 -0.31 19.05 0.87
CA GLU A 419 0.48 19.74 -0.17
C GLU A 419 0.07 19.31 -1.59
N SER A 420 -0.62 18.20 -1.74
CA SER A 420 -1.09 17.69 -3.04
C SER A 420 -2.45 17.00 -2.92
N LEU A 421 -3.03 16.63 -4.05
CA LEU A 421 -4.09 15.62 -4.10
C LEU A 421 -3.54 14.25 -3.65
N TRP A 422 -4.42 13.25 -3.50
CA TRP A 422 -4.01 11.88 -3.25
C TRP A 422 -3.43 11.24 -4.52
N VAL A 423 -2.13 10.91 -4.47
CA VAL A 423 -1.32 10.43 -5.59
C VAL A 423 -1.14 8.92 -5.51
N ARG A 424 -1.44 8.19 -6.60
CA ARG A 424 -1.19 6.75 -6.72
C ARG A 424 0.29 6.47 -6.81
N GLN A 425 0.71 5.31 -6.34
CA GLN A 425 2.04 4.76 -6.58
C GLN A 425 1.97 3.68 -7.67
N SER A 426 2.78 3.81 -8.71
CA SER A 426 3.04 2.73 -9.65
C SER A 426 3.83 1.63 -8.94
N ARG A 427 3.36 0.39 -9.03
CA ARG A 427 3.97 -0.78 -8.39
C ARG A 427 4.28 -1.84 -9.44
N PRO A 428 5.37 -2.62 -9.29
CA PRO A 428 5.71 -3.67 -10.25
C PRO A 428 4.65 -4.76 -10.39
N TYR A 429 3.84 -4.97 -9.34
CA TYR A 429 2.82 -6.00 -9.30
C TYR A 429 1.66 -5.54 -8.42
N ALA A 430 0.43 -5.55 -8.95
CA ALA A 430 -0.76 -5.07 -8.26
C ALA A 430 -2.03 -5.78 -8.74
N GLY A 431 -2.92 -6.09 -7.81
CA GLY A 431 -4.25 -6.64 -8.03
C GLY A 431 -5.14 -6.36 -6.83
N ASP A 432 -6.32 -6.97 -6.79
CA ASP A 432 -7.33 -6.74 -5.73
C ASP A 432 -6.93 -7.37 -4.39
N THR A 433 -6.41 -8.59 -4.41
CA THR A 433 -6.03 -9.37 -3.22
C THR A 433 -4.53 -9.69 -3.16
N TYR A 434 -3.75 -9.24 -4.15
CA TYR A 434 -2.32 -9.54 -4.26
C TYR A 434 -1.54 -8.33 -4.80
N GLY A 435 -0.23 -8.31 -4.56
CA GLY A 435 0.63 -7.25 -5.05
C GLY A 435 1.91 -7.07 -4.23
N LEU A 436 2.81 -6.23 -4.72
CA LEU A 436 3.99 -5.79 -3.99
C LEU A 436 3.72 -4.43 -3.35
N HIS A 437 3.51 -4.42 -2.04
CA HIS A 437 3.31 -3.18 -1.28
C HIS A 437 4.49 -2.95 -0.32
N LEU A 438 5.25 -1.90 -0.61
CA LEU A 438 6.30 -1.38 0.27
C LEU A 438 5.88 0.02 0.71
N PRO A 439 5.50 0.22 1.97
CA PRO A 439 5.04 1.52 2.46
C PRO A 439 6.17 2.56 2.39
N LEU A 440 5.86 3.72 1.83
CA LEU A 440 6.78 4.85 1.80
C LEU A 440 6.76 5.57 3.14
N LEU A 441 7.91 6.07 3.55
CA LEU A 441 8.03 6.87 4.77
C LEU A 441 7.86 8.35 4.46
N ALA A 442 7.41 9.13 5.44
CA ALA A 442 7.41 10.59 5.34
C ALA A 442 8.85 11.10 5.13
N GLY A 443 9.02 12.05 4.24
CA GLY A 443 10.32 12.58 3.83
C GLY A 443 11.04 11.82 2.71
N THR A 444 10.56 10.65 2.33
CA THR A 444 11.13 9.87 1.20
C THR A 444 11.03 10.67 -0.11
N GLU A 445 12.14 10.75 -0.84
CA GLU A 445 12.16 11.34 -2.17
C GLU A 445 11.51 10.39 -3.18
N VAL A 446 10.59 10.95 -3.96
CA VAL A 446 9.87 10.23 -5.02
C VAL A 446 9.97 10.96 -6.35
N SER A 447 9.93 10.19 -7.43
CA SER A 447 9.80 10.71 -8.79
C SER A 447 8.34 10.73 -9.17
N ILE A 448 7.80 11.92 -9.39
CA ILE A 448 6.43 12.11 -9.86
C ILE A 448 6.41 12.16 -11.37
N ALA A 449 5.71 11.23 -11.99
CA ALA A 449 5.35 11.25 -13.40
C ALA A 449 3.88 11.64 -13.57
N PHE A 450 3.47 11.82 -14.81
CA PHE A 450 2.17 12.37 -15.13
C PHE A 450 1.49 11.51 -16.20
N GLU A 451 0.25 11.11 -15.94
CA GLU A 451 -0.54 10.35 -16.92
C GLU A 451 -0.67 11.18 -18.20
N GLU A 452 -0.22 10.62 -19.31
CA GLU A 452 -0.22 11.30 -20.63
C GLU A 452 0.50 12.67 -20.66
N GLY A 453 1.41 12.89 -19.72
CA GLY A 453 2.08 14.18 -19.55
C GLY A 453 1.19 15.29 -18.99
N ASN A 454 -0.02 15.00 -18.55
CA ASN A 454 -0.95 15.98 -17.98
C ASN A 454 -0.52 16.38 -16.55
N PRO A 455 -0.13 17.66 -16.31
CA PRO A 455 0.32 18.12 -15.00
C PRO A 455 -0.71 17.93 -13.88
N ASP A 456 -1.99 17.82 -14.20
CA ASP A 456 -3.07 17.66 -13.24
C ASP A 456 -3.28 16.18 -12.83
N ARG A 457 -2.56 15.23 -13.46
CA ARG A 457 -2.67 13.78 -13.23
C ARG A 457 -1.35 13.15 -12.78
N PRO A 458 -0.80 13.56 -11.61
CA PRO A 458 0.45 13.03 -11.10
C PRO A 458 0.31 11.61 -10.55
N TYR A 459 1.39 10.81 -10.67
CA TYR A 459 1.54 9.55 -9.94
C TYR A 459 3.01 9.33 -9.54
N ILE A 460 3.24 8.59 -8.46
CA ILE A 460 4.58 8.21 -8.02
C ILE A 460 5.08 7.10 -8.94
N ALA A 461 6.05 7.40 -9.78
CA ALA A 461 6.66 6.46 -10.72
C ALA A 461 7.81 5.65 -10.10
N GLY A 462 8.46 6.19 -9.07
CA GLY A 462 9.59 5.53 -8.42
C GLY A 462 10.03 6.26 -7.15
N VAL A 463 10.95 5.62 -6.44
CA VAL A 463 11.54 6.13 -5.18
C VAL A 463 13.04 6.28 -5.39
N LYS A 464 13.64 7.30 -4.81
CA LYS A 464 15.08 7.55 -4.89
C LYS A 464 15.70 7.68 -3.50
N HIS A 465 16.97 7.32 -3.43
CA HIS A 465 17.82 7.69 -2.30
C HIS A 465 18.37 9.10 -2.52
N ASP A 466 18.64 9.81 -1.44
CA ASP A 466 19.22 11.14 -1.43
C ASP A 466 20.33 11.26 -0.37
N SER A 467 20.93 12.45 -0.21
CA SER A 467 22.02 12.68 0.76
C SER A 467 21.59 12.52 2.22
N ALA A 468 20.30 12.67 2.52
CA ALA A 468 19.74 12.46 3.86
C ALA A 468 19.31 11.01 4.10
N HIS A 469 19.04 10.26 3.02
CA HIS A 469 18.53 8.88 3.05
C HIS A 469 19.39 8.01 2.12
N ASN A 470 20.62 7.74 2.57
CA ASN A 470 21.59 6.97 1.78
C ASN A 470 21.12 5.55 1.52
N ASP A 471 21.50 5.00 0.36
CA ASP A 471 21.28 3.60 0.05
C ASP A 471 21.99 2.70 1.07
N HIS A 472 21.30 1.68 1.53
CA HIS A 472 21.86 0.65 2.41
C HIS A 472 22.75 -0.36 1.67
N VAL A 473 22.74 -0.32 0.33
CA VAL A 473 23.67 -1.03 -0.55
C VAL A 473 24.65 -0.03 -1.15
N THR A 474 25.93 -0.21 -0.85
CA THR A 474 27.02 0.69 -1.26
C THR A 474 28.16 -0.11 -1.86
N ILE A 475 29.27 0.56 -2.22
CA ILE A 475 30.48 -0.10 -2.70
C ILE A 475 31.03 -1.16 -1.73
N GLN A 476 30.70 -1.08 -0.45
CA GLN A 476 31.14 -2.05 0.56
C GLN A 476 30.35 -3.36 0.55
N ASN A 477 29.18 -3.39 -0.05
CA ASN A 477 28.25 -4.53 -0.03
C ASN A 477 27.42 -4.66 -1.31
N TYR A 478 27.93 -4.17 -2.44
CA TYR A 478 27.23 -4.10 -3.73
C TYR A 478 26.83 -5.46 -4.33
N LYS A 479 27.39 -6.54 -3.79
CA LYS A 479 27.04 -7.92 -4.20
C LYS A 479 25.75 -8.43 -3.56
N ARG A 480 25.05 -7.59 -2.77
CA ARG A 480 23.87 -7.97 -2.00
C ARG A 480 22.59 -7.50 -2.66
N ASN A 481 21.64 -8.38 -2.78
CA ASN A 481 20.25 -8.08 -3.06
C ASN A 481 19.50 -7.99 -1.72
N VAL A 482 18.90 -6.85 -1.39
CA VAL A 482 18.36 -6.63 -0.04
C VAL A 482 16.99 -5.97 -0.08
N LEU A 483 16.02 -6.64 0.51
CA LEU A 483 14.78 -6.02 0.94
C LEU A 483 14.88 -5.79 2.45
N ARG A 484 14.81 -4.52 2.90
CA ARG A 484 14.95 -4.16 4.31
C ARG A 484 13.90 -3.13 4.69
N THR A 485 13.20 -3.38 5.80
CA THR A 485 12.23 -2.44 6.35
C THR A 485 12.88 -1.50 7.37
N PRO A 486 12.22 -0.38 7.75
CA PRO A 486 12.71 0.51 8.81
C PRO A 486 12.94 -0.18 10.15
N ALA A 487 12.14 -1.19 10.48
CA ALA A 487 12.31 -2.03 11.68
C ALA A 487 13.41 -3.09 11.55
N ASN A 488 14.22 -3.03 10.49
CA ASN A 488 15.30 -3.97 10.19
C ASN A 488 14.85 -5.42 9.92
N ASN A 489 13.57 -5.63 9.57
CA ASN A 489 13.16 -6.88 8.96
C ASN A 489 13.79 -6.96 7.58
N LYS A 490 14.39 -8.09 7.22
CA LYS A 490 15.11 -8.17 5.95
C LYS A 490 15.07 -9.56 5.30
N ILE A 491 15.11 -9.52 3.97
CA ILE A 491 15.49 -10.63 3.11
C ILE A 491 16.77 -10.19 2.40
N ARG A 492 17.85 -10.93 2.55
CA ARG A 492 19.13 -10.62 1.94
C ARG A 492 19.66 -11.84 1.21
N LEU A 493 20.07 -11.65 -0.04
CA LEU A 493 20.80 -12.62 -0.83
C LEU A 493 22.18 -12.00 -1.09
N ASP A 494 23.24 -12.68 -0.69
CA ASP A 494 24.63 -12.23 -0.84
C ASP A 494 25.28 -13.13 -1.89
N ASP A 495 25.68 -12.54 -3.03
CA ASP A 495 26.21 -13.26 -4.20
C ASP A 495 27.75 -13.24 -4.23
N GLU A 496 28.40 -13.11 -3.09
CA GLU A 496 29.86 -13.23 -3.03
C GLU A 496 30.30 -14.66 -3.30
N ARG A 497 31.04 -14.86 -4.40
CA ARG A 497 31.48 -16.19 -4.85
C ARG A 497 32.18 -17.00 -3.76
N GLY A 498 31.67 -18.20 -3.51
CA GLY A 498 32.16 -19.12 -2.48
C GLY A 498 31.78 -18.70 -1.06
N LYS A 499 30.90 -17.67 -0.94
CA LYS A 499 30.38 -17.19 0.33
C LYS A 499 28.89 -16.82 0.20
N GLU A 500 28.20 -17.44 -0.73
CA GLU A 500 26.81 -17.21 -1.01
C GLU A 500 25.94 -17.41 0.25
N HIS A 501 25.03 -16.48 0.49
CA HIS A 501 24.26 -16.49 1.72
C HIS A 501 22.86 -15.90 1.54
N ILE A 502 21.84 -16.63 1.99
CA ILE A 502 20.47 -16.12 2.09
C ILE A 502 20.14 -15.94 3.57
N LYS A 503 19.57 -14.75 3.90
CA LYS A 503 19.12 -14.45 5.25
C LYS A 503 17.73 -13.84 5.27
N VAL A 504 16.82 -14.46 6.02
CA VAL A 504 15.52 -13.89 6.40
C VAL A 504 15.53 -13.62 7.89
N SER A 505 15.33 -12.38 8.33
CA SER A 505 15.47 -12.05 9.75
C SER A 505 14.62 -10.87 10.21
N THR A 506 14.28 -10.89 11.51
CA THR A 506 13.79 -9.73 12.28
C THR A 506 14.66 -9.55 13.51
N GLU A 507 14.79 -8.32 14.01
CA GLU A 507 15.49 -8.03 15.27
C GLU A 507 14.62 -8.31 16.51
N TYR A 508 13.31 -8.49 16.31
CA TYR A 508 12.39 -8.79 17.40
C TYR A 508 12.73 -10.13 18.09
N GLY A 509 12.68 -10.15 19.42
CA GLY A 509 12.93 -11.38 20.18
C GLY A 509 14.36 -11.91 20.10
N GLY A 510 15.35 -11.03 20.18
CA GLY A 510 16.77 -11.41 20.18
C GLY A 510 17.26 -11.92 18.83
N LYS A 511 16.62 -11.48 17.73
CA LYS A 511 16.97 -11.79 16.34
C LYS A 511 16.54 -13.18 15.88
N SER A 512 15.25 -13.31 15.58
CA SER A 512 14.73 -14.49 14.89
C SER A 512 15.19 -14.50 13.45
N GLN A 513 15.76 -15.62 12.98
CA GLN A 513 16.36 -15.68 11.65
C GLN A 513 16.40 -17.09 11.04
N LEU A 514 16.31 -17.11 9.72
CA LEU A 514 16.70 -18.22 8.88
C LEU A 514 17.93 -17.80 8.05
N ASN A 515 19.01 -18.54 8.16
CA ASN A 515 20.22 -18.36 7.33
C ASN A 515 20.44 -19.63 6.50
N LEU A 516 20.89 -19.47 5.26
CA LEU A 516 21.24 -20.55 4.35
C LEU A 516 22.61 -20.24 3.71
N GLY A 517 23.47 -21.24 3.58
CA GLY A 517 24.75 -21.15 2.90
C GLY A 517 25.91 -20.79 3.83
N HIS A 518 26.76 -19.83 3.43
CA HIS A 518 27.92 -19.40 4.20
C HIS A 518 27.53 -18.43 5.31
N LEU A 519 27.49 -18.90 6.55
CA LEU A 519 27.07 -18.12 7.71
C LEU A 519 28.25 -17.33 8.30
N VAL A 520 28.01 -16.04 8.57
CA VAL A 520 28.99 -15.14 9.17
C VAL A 520 28.50 -14.54 10.47
N ASP A 521 29.41 -14.14 11.32
CA ASP A 521 29.17 -13.37 12.54
C ASP A 521 29.04 -11.86 12.25
N ALA A 522 29.03 -11.04 13.31
CA ALA A 522 28.96 -9.59 13.21
C ALA A 522 30.25 -8.98 12.61
N GLY A 523 31.40 -9.62 12.79
CA GLY A 523 32.67 -9.23 12.24
C GLY A 523 32.90 -9.67 10.80
N LYS A 524 31.94 -10.40 10.18
CA LYS A 524 32.01 -11.03 8.86
C LYS A 524 32.92 -12.25 8.79
N GLU A 525 33.39 -12.77 9.93
CA GLU A 525 34.10 -14.02 10.01
C GLU A 525 33.13 -15.19 9.86
N GLN A 526 33.63 -16.28 9.24
CA GLN A 526 32.83 -17.49 9.04
C GLN A 526 32.42 -18.09 10.38
N ARG A 527 31.11 -18.27 10.57
CA ARG A 527 30.51 -18.88 11.77
C ARG A 527 30.02 -20.30 11.54
N GLY A 528 29.83 -20.69 10.29
CA GLY A 528 29.36 -22.01 9.89
C GLY A 528 28.87 -22.05 8.45
N GLU A 529 28.45 -23.23 8.04
CA GLU A 529 27.91 -23.54 6.71
C GLU A 529 26.60 -24.33 6.85
N GLY A 530 25.74 -24.28 5.86
CA GLY A 530 24.46 -24.99 5.83
C GLY A 530 23.28 -24.12 6.17
N PHE A 531 22.40 -24.52 7.08
CA PHE A 531 21.27 -23.71 7.50
C PHE A 531 21.20 -23.51 9.01
N GLU A 532 20.65 -22.38 9.41
CA GLU A 532 20.34 -22.09 10.82
C GLU A 532 18.94 -21.44 10.91
N LEU A 533 18.04 -22.08 11.68
CA LEU A 533 16.77 -21.51 12.10
C LEU A 533 16.84 -21.24 13.61
N ARG A 534 16.81 -19.98 14.03
CA ARG A 534 16.92 -19.63 15.44
C ARG A 534 16.01 -18.48 15.87
N THR A 535 15.66 -18.50 17.15
CA THR A 535 15.04 -17.39 17.89
C THR A 535 15.42 -17.51 19.36
N ASP A 536 15.42 -16.40 20.09
CA ASP A 536 15.57 -16.41 21.57
C ASP A 536 14.19 -16.51 22.26
N LEU A 537 13.09 -16.55 21.50
CA LEU A 537 11.74 -16.81 21.97
C LEU A 537 11.34 -18.28 21.76
N TRP A 538 10.07 -18.56 21.64
CA TRP A 538 9.53 -19.89 21.41
C TRP A 538 9.58 -20.29 19.92
N GLY A 539 9.95 -21.54 19.67
CA GLY A 539 9.87 -22.15 18.34
C GLY A 539 8.87 -23.30 18.34
N ALA A 540 8.17 -23.49 17.23
CA ALA A 540 7.31 -24.63 16.98
C ALA A 540 7.49 -25.13 15.54
N VAL A 541 7.71 -26.44 15.39
CA VAL A 541 7.71 -27.13 14.10
C VAL A 541 6.51 -28.07 14.08
N ARG A 542 5.55 -27.87 13.17
CA ARG A 542 4.30 -28.64 13.11
C ARG A 542 4.00 -29.04 11.68
N ALA A 543 3.71 -30.31 11.46
CA ALA A 543 3.22 -30.82 10.18
C ALA A 543 2.10 -31.83 10.41
N LYS A 544 0.92 -31.64 9.82
CA LYS A 544 -0.25 -32.49 10.02
C LYS A 544 -0.04 -33.93 9.56
N LYS A 545 0.73 -34.16 8.50
CA LYS A 545 0.95 -35.49 7.91
C LYS A 545 2.13 -36.25 8.53
N GLY A 546 3.03 -35.55 9.23
CA GLY A 546 4.21 -36.15 9.85
C GLY A 546 5.44 -35.26 9.68
N ILE A 547 6.50 -35.58 10.42
CA ILE A 547 7.80 -34.88 10.40
C ILE A 547 8.89 -35.94 10.27
N PHE A 548 9.75 -35.75 9.26
CA PHE A 548 10.99 -36.49 9.11
C PHE A 548 12.19 -35.56 9.33
N ILE A 549 13.04 -35.86 10.27
CA ILE A 549 14.28 -35.17 10.57
C ILE A 549 15.42 -36.15 10.40
N SER A 550 16.31 -35.92 9.44
CA SER A 550 17.38 -36.80 9.12
C SER A 550 18.73 -36.07 9.01
N ALA A 551 19.78 -36.75 9.36
CA ALA A 551 21.16 -36.39 9.07
C ALA A 551 21.73 -37.23 7.89
N ASP A 552 20.93 -38.06 7.24
CA ASP A 552 21.30 -38.81 6.05
C ASP A 552 21.50 -37.84 4.87
N ALA A 553 22.54 -38.09 4.06
CA ALA A 553 22.85 -37.23 2.92
C ALA A 553 21.84 -37.42 1.77
N GLN A 554 21.44 -36.29 1.14
CA GLN A 554 20.68 -36.32 -0.12
C GLN A 554 21.44 -35.46 -1.14
N ASP A 555 22.32 -36.09 -1.90
CA ASP A 555 23.22 -35.41 -2.81
C ASP A 555 22.47 -34.58 -3.86
N LYS A 556 22.90 -33.32 -4.02
CA LYS A 556 22.34 -32.33 -4.97
C LYS A 556 20.82 -32.13 -4.84
N ALA A 557 20.25 -32.46 -3.67
CA ALA A 557 18.81 -32.37 -3.40
C ALA A 557 17.96 -33.12 -4.45
N GLN A 558 18.48 -34.25 -4.94
CA GLN A 558 17.77 -35.11 -5.89
C GLN A 558 17.04 -36.23 -5.11
N GLY A 559 15.95 -36.69 -5.63
CA GLY A 559 15.09 -37.71 -4.99
C GLY A 559 13.83 -37.14 -4.36
N GLN A 560 13.11 -38.02 -3.67
CA GLN A 560 11.86 -37.61 -3.01
C GLN A 560 12.15 -36.88 -1.68
N VAL A 561 11.35 -35.88 -1.37
CA VAL A 561 11.48 -35.07 -0.11
C VAL A 561 11.40 -35.94 1.14
N LEU A 562 10.62 -37.03 1.11
CA LEU A 562 10.48 -37.98 2.20
C LEU A 562 11.16 -39.31 1.84
N ASP A 563 12.40 -39.29 1.35
CA ASP A 563 13.19 -40.51 1.21
C ASP A 563 13.64 -40.95 2.60
N MET A 564 13.03 -42.03 3.08
CA MET A 564 13.27 -42.64 4.39
C MET A 564 13.92 -44.04 4.27
N THR A 565 14.47 -44.36 3.12
CA THR A 565 15.00 -45.73 2.81
C THR A 565 15.97 -46.20 3.85
N ASP A 566 16.96 -45.36 4.24
CA ASP A 566 17.99 -45.73 5.21
C ASP A 566 17.42 -45.87 6.63
N ALA A 567 16.57 -44.93 7.04
CA ALA A 567 15.91 -44.98 8.35
C ALA A 567 15.03 -46.24 8.50
N LEU A 568 14.24 -46.56 7.47
CA LEU A 568 13.41 -47.77 7.46
C LEU A 568 14.24 -49.06 7.41
N ALA A 569 15.39 -49.07 6.73
CA ALA A 569 16.29 -50.23 6.74
C ALA A 569 16.80 -50.50 8.14
N GLN A 570 17.25 -49.49 8.89
CA GLN A 570 17.69 -49.64 10.29
C GLN A 570 16.56 -50.17 11.20
N LEU A 571 15.34 -49.69 11.02
CA LEU A 571 14.20 -50.16 11.79
C LEU A 571 13.86 -51.62 11.47
N ARG A 572 13.97 -52.07 10.20
CA ARG A 572 13.78 -53.47 9.80
C ARG A 572 14.83 -54.39 10.38
N GLU A 573 16.11 -53.91 10.44
CA GLU A 573 17.19 -54.68 11.09
C GLU A 573 16.92 -54.81 12.59
N ALA A 574 16.52 -53.75 13.27
CA ALA A 574 16.13 -53.84 14.67
C ALA A 574 14.96 -54.82 14.90
N GLN A 575 13.96 -54.80 14.03
CA GLN A 575 12.82 -55.72 14.06
C GLN A 575 13.30 -57.17 13.92
N SER A 576 14.19 -57.48 12.95
CA SER A 576 14.73 -58.82 12.75
C SER A 576 15.50 -59.34 13.98
N LEU A 577 16.23 -58.43 14.68
CA LEU A 577 16.86 -58.76 15.95
C LEU A 577 15.88 -59.17 17.03
N VAL A 578 14.77 -58.40 17.17
CA VAL A 578 13.71 -58.67 18.15
C VAL A 578 13.02 -59.99 17.81
N GLU A 579 12.77 -60.30 16.54
CA GLU A 579 12.21 -61.59 16.11
C GLU A 579 13.12 -62.77 16.49
N ALA A 580 14.41 -62.67 16.26
CA ALA A 580 15.37 -63.69 16.67
C ALA A 580 15.44 -63.92 18.18
N LEU A 581 15.38 -62.83 18.98
CA LEU A 581 15.29 -62.91 20.43
C LEU A 581 13.96 -63.49 20.92
N CYS A 582 12.84 -63.15 20.31
CA CYS A 582 11.52 -63.72 20.66
C CYS A 582 11.51 -65.24 20.46
N SER A 583 12.08 -65.79 19.36
CA SER A 583 12.16 -67.22 19.19
C SER A 583 12.91 -67.94 20.31
N ALA A 584 14.03 -67.32 20.81
CA ALA A 584 14.73 -67.87 21.96
C ALA A 584 13.97 -67.77 23.29
N THR A 585 13.25 -66.69 23.47
CA THR A 585 12.43 -66.39 24.65
C THR A 585 11.23 -67.35 24.74
N GLU A 586 10.60 -67.69 23.61
CA GLU A 586 9.50 -68.62 23.53
C GLU A 586 9.93 -70.04 23.97
N VAL A 587 11.05 -70.52 23.51
CA VAL A 587 11.64 -71.80 23.96
C VAL A 587 11.90 -71.85 25.46
N ALA A 588 12.27 -70.67 26.02
CA ALA A 588 12.53 -70.54 27.44
C ALA A 588 11.23 -70.30 28.28
N LYS A 589 10.07 -70.27 27.67
CA LYS A 589 8.79 -69.93 28.31
C LYS A 589 8.81 -68.59 29.06
N ALA A 590 9.60 -67.62 28.61
CA ALA A 590 9.58 -66.28 29.13
C ALA A 590 8.61 -65.39 28.32
N GLU A 591 8.21 -64.24 28.87
CA GLU A 591 7.29 -63.32 28.18
C GLU A 591 7.92 -62.73 26.89
N LEU A 592 7.12 -62.63 25.83
CA LEU A 592 7.52 -62.18 24.52
C LEU A 592 7.37 -60.66 24.38
N ALA A 593 8.27 -60.00 23.63
CA ALA A 593 8.06 -58.62 23.22
C ALA A 593 6.88 -58.51 22.22
N ASP A 594 6.16 -57.39 22.23
CA ASP A 594 5.02 -57.14 21.32
C ASP A 594 5.55 -56.76 19.92
N LEU A 595 5.89 -57.81 19.14
CA LEU A 595 6.31 -57.70 17.74
C LEU A 595 5.17 -57.19 16.83
N GLN A 596 3.92 -57.51 17.12
CA GLN A 596 2.83 -57.18 16.22
C GLN A 596 2.60 -55.69 16.19
N THR A 597 2.59 -55.04 17.34
CA THR A 597 2.50 -53.56 17.44
C THR A 597 3.65 -52.88 16.73
N GLN A 598 4.88 -53.37 16.85
CA GLN A 598 6.03 -52.83 16.18
C GLN A 598 5.91 -52.94 14.64
N LYS A 599 5.44 -54.05 14.13
CA LYS A 599 5.19 -54.24 12.67
C LYS A 599 4.12 -53.31 12.14
N VAL A 600 3.01 -53.14 12.85
CA VAL A 600 1.91 -52.25 12.50
C VAL A 600 2.41 -50.80 12.49
N MET A 601 3.19 -50.36 13.49
CA MET A 601 3.74 -49.02 13.54
C MET A 601 4.66 -48.75 12.34
N MET A 602 5.50 -49.68 11.95
CA MET A 602 6.35 -49.52 10.77
C MET A 602 5.57 -49.42 9.47
N SER A 603 4.69 -50.40 9.21
CA SER A 603 3.98 -50.50 7.92
C SER A 603 2.85 -49.48 7.74
N GLU A 604 2.17 -49.12 8.81
CA GLU A 604 0.99 -48.22 8.74
C GLU A 604 1.27 -46.77 9.11
N ALA A 605 2.30 -46.48 9.87
CA ALA A 605 2.58 -45.09 10.30
C ALA A 605 3.87 -44.54 9.72
N LEU A 606 4.99 -45.25 9.84
CA LEU A 606 6.31 -44.71 9.50
C LEU A 606 6.64 -44.80 8.01
N GLU A 607 6.24 -45.89 7.33
CA GLU A 607 6.49 -46.07 5.92
C GLU A 607 5.77 -44.99 5.11
N GLU A 608 6.55 -44.11 4.44
CA GLU A 608 6.08 -42.92 3.70
C GLU A 608 5.26 -41.92 4.56
N LEU A 609 5.36 -41.96 5.90
CA LEU A 609 4.54 -41.18 6.83
C LEU A 609 3.05 -41.26 6.50
N LYS A 610 2.53 -42.47 6.30
CA LYS A 610 1.10 -42.73 6.00
C LYS A 610 0.15 -42.20 7.08
N LYS A 611 0.63 -42.14 8.32
CA LYS A 611 -0.06 -41.50 9.46
C LYS A 611 0.82 -40.37 10.06
N SER A 612 0.19 -39.56 10.91
CA SER A 612 0.89 -38.45 11.59
C SER A 612 1.94 -38.97 12.59
N ALA A 613 3.14 -39.25 12.10
CA ALA A 613 4.25 -39.75 12.90
C ALA A 613 5.45 -38.79 12.83
N MET A 614 6.37 -38.90 13.79
CA MET A 614 7.68 -38.26 13.75
C MET A 614 8.76 -39.34 13.67
N LEU A 615 9.63 -39.23 12.68
CA LEU A 615 10.79 -40.09 12.51
C LEU A 615 12.07 -39.26 12.65
N LEU A 616 12.99 -39.73 13.48
CA LEU A 616 14.33 -39.15 13.69
C LEU A 616 15.37 -40.20 13.25
N SER A 617 16.26 -39.84 12.35
CA SER A 617 17.28 -40.74 11.84
C SER A 617 18.63 -40.02 11.74
N ALA A 618 19.70 -40.73 12.09
CA ALA A 618 21.08 -40.25 11.90
C ALA A 618 22.04 -41.43 11.82
N PRO A 619 22.93 -41.51 10.81
CA PRO A 619 23.85 -42.64 10.64
C PRO A 619 24.89 -42.77 11.76
N GLU A 620 25.34 -41.67 12.37
CA GLU A 620 26.39 -41.67 13.41
C GLU A 620 25.84 -41.59 14.85
N GLY A 621 24.53 -41.41 15.03
CA GLY A 621 23.87 -41.42 16.34
C GLY A 621 23.04 -40.22 16.67
N ILE A 622 22.16 -40.37 17.67
CA ILE A 622 21.25 -39.36 18.20
C ILE A 622 21.54 -39.18 19.68
N ALA A 623 21.86 -37.97 20.15
CA ALA A 623 22.04 -37.66 21.56
C ALA A 623 20.89 -36.73 22.05
N GLN A 624 20.26 -37.10 23.17
CA GLN A 624 19.29 -36.30 23.87
C GLN A 624 19.82 -35.86 25.23
N VAL A 625 20.12 -34.60 25.42
CA VAL A 625 20.76 -34.06 26.62
C VAL A 625 19.96 -32.93 27.22
N THR A 626 19.75 -32.94 28.54
CA THR A 626 19.10 -31.87 29.29
C THR A 626 19.74 -31.74 30.69
N PRO A 627 19.95 -30.51 31.21
CA PRO A 627 20.45 -30.33 32.56
C PRO A 627 19.36 -30.60 33.64
N LYS A 628 18.13 -30.87 33.27
CA LYS A 628 17.01 -31.14 34.19
C LYS A 628 16.47 -32.56 34.04
N SER A 629 15.28 -32.71 33.52
CA SER A 629 14.61 -34.02 33.39
C SER A 629 14.31 -34.33 31.97
N LEU A 630 14.46 -35.57 31.57
CA LEU A 630 13.98 -36.16 30.33
C LEU A 630 12.82 -37.08 30.68
N GLN A 631 11.64 -36.85 30.09
CA GLN A 631 10.46 -37.70 30.24
C GLN A 631 10.14 -38.35 28.89
N LEU A 632 10.00 -39.67 28.89
CA LEU A 632 9.48 -40.46 27.78
C LEU A 632 8.13 -41.04 28.21
N SER A 633 7.07 -40.76 27.45
CA SER A 633 5.73 -41.23 27.75
C SER A 633 5.01 -41.64 26.45
N ALA A 634 4.42 -42.77 26.43
CA ALA A 634 3.60 -43.29 25.33
C ALA A 634 2.24 -43.74 25.87
N GLY A 635 1.17 -43.52 25.12
CA GLY A 635 -0.16 -44.02 25.48
C GLY A 635 -0.30 -45.53 25.34
N GLU A 636 0.55 -46.12 24.49
CA GLU A 636 0.58 -47.59 24.26
C GLU A 636 1.95 -48.17 24.67
N ASN A 637 2.89 -48.26 23.79
CA ASN A 637 4.15 -48.99 24.04
C ASN A 637 5.39 -48.05 23.93
N ILE A 638 6.39 -48.30 24.78
CA ILE A 638 7.74 -47.83 24.60
C ILE A 638 8.61 -49.02 24.19
N ILE A 639 9.11 -49.01 22.95
CA ILE A 639 9.91 -50.09 22.41
C ILE A 639 11.36 -49.61 22.30
N SER A 640 12.27 -50.29 22.94
CA SER A 640 13.70 -49.99 22.88
C SER A 640 14.47 -51.23 22.42
N THR A 641 15.17 -51.12 21.29
CA THR A 641 15.99 -52.17 20.72
C THR A 641 17.42 -51.67 20.50
N SER A 642 18.38 -52.45 20.87
CA SER A 642 19.80 -52.14 20.72
C SER A 642 20.52 -53.35 20.12
N GLY A 643 21.33 -53.13 19.09
CA GLY A 643 22.17 -54.16 18.47
C GLY A 643 23.35 -54.57 19.32
N LYS A 644 23.71 -53.82 20.35
CA LYS A 644 24.84 -54.15 21.26
C LYS A 644 24.40 -54.02 22.72
N ASN A 645 24.51 -52.89 23.34
CA ASN A 645 24.28 -52.69 24.77
C ASN A 645 23.16 -51.72 25.03
N SER A 646 22.42 -51.89 26.13
CA SER A 646 21.54 -50.88 26.72
C SER A 646 21.99 -50.66 28.18
N ASP A 647 22.57 -49.53 28.48
CA ASP A 647 23.18 -49.22 29.78
C ASP A 647 22.34 -48.15 30.54
N PHE A 648 21.96 -48.45 31.77
CA PHE A 648 21.26 -47.52 32.65
C PHE A 648 22.14 -47.19 33.86
N SER A 649 22.72 -46.04 33.94
CA SER A 649 23.55 -45.56 35.07
C SER A 649 22.84 -44.45 35.79
N VAL A 650 22.48 -44.65 37.04
CA VAL A 650 21.72 -43.69 37.89
C VAL A 650 22.43 -43.46 39.25
N LEU A 651 22.57 -42.21 39.61
CA LEU A 651 23.25 -41.86 40.88
C LEU A 651 22.43 -42.23 42.11
N LYS A 652 21.13 -42.14 42.08
CA LYS A 652 20.26 -42.28 43.22
C LYS A 652 19.40 -43.54 43.19
N LYS A 653 18.46 -43.62 42.27
CA LYS A 653 17.38 -44.62 42.32
C LYS A 653 16.97 -45.03 40.92
N PHE A 654 16.98 -46.31 40.67
CA PHE A 654 16.38 -46.93 39.49
C PHE A 654 15.17 -47.73 39.95
N THR A 655 13.99 -47.44 39.39
CA THR A 655 12.70 -48.07 39.78
C THR A 655 12.02 -48.62 38.53
N VAL A 656 11.59 -49.82 38.61
CA VAL A 656 10.75 -50.47 37.57
C VAL A 656 9.45 -50.89 38.27
N ALA A 657 8.29 -50.54 37.71
CA ALA A 657 6.99 -50.98 38.18
C ALA A 657 6.18 -51.38 36.94
N ALA A 658 5.58 -52.55 36.97
CA ALA A 658 4.66 -53.05 35.94
C ALA A 658 3.34 -53.45 36.58
N GLY A 659 2.22 -53.22 35.86
CA GLY A 659 0.85 -53.58 36.30
C GLY A 659 0.65 -55.10 36.32
N GLU A 660 1.32 -55.83 35.40
CA GLU A 660 1.15 -57.25 35.20
C GLU A 660 2.47 -57.98 35.46
N THR A 661 3.42 -57.89 34.57
CA THR A 661 4.61 -58.76 34.64
C THR A 661 5.92 -57.97 34.40
N VAL A 662 6.98 -58.34 35.12
CA VAL A 662 8.37 -57.96 34.76
C VAL A 662 9.10 -59.22 34.37
N SER A 663 9.46 -59.38 33.12
CA SER A 663 10.21 -60.55 32.64
C SER A 663 11.66 -60.12 32.29
N LEU A 664 12.64 -60.88 32.80
CA LEU A 664 14.09 -60.72 32.53
C LEU A 664 14.65 -61.99 31.95
N PHE A 665 15.02 -61.96 30.67
CA PHE A 665 15.57 -63.14 30.01
C PHE A 665 16.98 -62.83 29.53
N ALA A 666 17.93 -63.74 29.75
CA ALA A 666 19.32 -63.68 29.26
C ALA A 666 19.71 -65.02 28.65
N GLN A 667 19.89 -65.10 27.31
CA GLN A 667 20.11 -66.34 26.62
C GLN A 667 21.47 -66.99 26.92
N LYS A 668 22.56 -66.23 27.08
CA LYS A 668 23.91 -66.83 27.16
C LYS A 668 24.62 -66.66 28.49
N LEU A 669 24.71 -65.50 29.07
CA LEU A 669 25.57 -65.19 30.22
C LEU A 669 24.85 -65.04 31.56
N GLY A 670 23.53 -65.23 31.54
CA GLY A 670 22.70 -65.19 32.73
C GLY A 670 22.44 -63.83 33.28
N ILE A 671 21.75 -63.79 34.43
CA ILE A 671 21.35 -62.59 35.17
C ILE A 671 22.17 -62.49 36.46
N LYS A 672 22.77 -61.37 36.80
CA LYS A 672 23.54 -61.09 38.00
C LYS A 672 22.89 -59.97 38.77
N ILE A 673 22.60 -60.22 40.07
CA ILE A 673 22.03 -59.27 40.98
C ILE A 673 22.97 -59.08 42.15
N PHE A 674 23.55 -57.88 42.34
CA PHE A 674 24.49 -57.57 43.39
C PHE A 674 24.03 -56.35 44.19
N ALA A 675 24.13 -56.40 45.50
CA ALA A 675 24.01 -55.24 46.36
C ALA A 675 25.37 -55.06 47.09
N GLY A 676 26.06 -53.96 46.84
CA GLY A 676 27.37 -53.68 47.42
C GLY A 676 27.39 -53.50 48.96
N LYS A 677 26.38 -52.83 49.48
CA LYS A 677 26.30 -52.59 50.96
C LYS A 677 24.93 -52.82 51.57
N GLY A 678 23.90 -52.93 50.84
CA GLY A 678 22.51 -53.14 51.32
C GLY A 678 22.09 -54.56 51.19
N LYS A 679 20.89 -54.88 51.64
CA LYS A 679 20.24 -56.19 51.45
C LYS A 679 19.68 -56.30 50.04
N VAL A 680 19.58 -57.53 49.57
CA VAL A 680 18.75 -57.97 48.49
C VAL A 680 17.45 -58.52 49.04
N GLU A 681 16.29 -57.93 48.72
CA GLU A 681 15.00 -58.41 49.12
C GLU A 681 14.25 -58.96 47.88
N ILE A 682 13.80 -60.19 47.94
CA ILE A 682 12.95 -60.83 46.94
C ILE A 682 11.71 -61.39 47.63
N GLN A 683 10.54 -60.96 47.19
CA GLN A 683 9.26 -61.28 47.89
C GLN A 683 8.18 -61.60 46.87
N ALA A 684 7.47 -62.67 47.04
CA ALA A 684 6.18 -62.97 46.42
C ALA A 684 5.11 -62.78 47.48
N GLN A 685 4.33 -61.64 47.43
CA GLN A 685 3.43 -61.23 48.51
C GLN A 685 2.06 -61.94 48.47
N GLY A 686 1.61 -62.42 47.31
CA GLY A 686 0.28 -62.98 47.13
C GLY A 686 0.32 -64.41 46.56
N ASP A 687 1.50 -64.91 46.17
CA ASP A 687 1.62 -66.24 45.56
C ASP A 687 2.95 -66.94 45.91
N GLU A 688 3.25 -68.05 45.27
CA GLU A 688 4.45 -68.86 45.53
C GLU A 688 5.71 -68.20 44.92
N MET A 689 6.89 -68.50 45.44
CA MET A 689 8.19 -68.19 44.87
C MET A 689 8.86 -69.49 44.42
N LEU A 690 9.12 -69.62 43.09
CA LEU A 690 9.82 -70.75 42.49
C LEU A 690 11.26 -70.40 42.23
N LEU A 691 12.19 -71.24 42.65
CA LEU A 691 13.64 -71.14 42.38
C LEU A 691 14.09 -72.48 41.83
N ASP A 692 14.21 -72.56 40.47
CA ASP A 692 14.59 -73.78 39.77
C ASP A 692 15.93 -73.65 39.10
N ALA A 693 16.73 -74.68 39.12
CA ALA A 693 17.95 -74.77 38.38
C ALA A 693 18.19 -76.16 37.85
N LEU A 694 18.61 -76.28 36.57
CA LEU A 694 18.98 -77.53 35.96
C LEU A 694 20.16 -78.20 36.69
N LYS A 695 21.04 -77.37 37.26
CA LYS A 695 22.18 -77.83 38.00
C LYS A 695 22.05 -77.50 39.52
N ASP A 696 23.13 -77.12 40.13
CA ASP A 696 23.16 -76.88 41.58
C ASP A 696 22.51 -75.52 41.95
N ILE A 697 21.74 -75.52 43.04
CA ILE A 697 21.40 -74.28 43.78
C ILE A 697 22.29 -74.23 45.00
N ARG A 698 23.05 -73.15 45.18
CA ARG A 698 23.95 -72.91 46.32
C ARG A 698 23.44 -71.72 47.12
N ILE A 699 23.11 -71.99 48.40
CA ILE A 699 22.73 -70.90 49.34
C ILE A 699 23.76 -70.98 50.48
N SER A 700 24.47 -69.81 50.65
CA SER A 700 25.53 -69.77 51.72
C SER A 700 25.49 -68.39 52.41
N SER A 701 25.87 -68.35 53.70
CA SER A 701 26.12 -67.12 54.47
C SER A 701 27.53 -67.22 55.07
N SER A 702 28.36 -66.18 54.75
CA SER A 702 29.79 -66.25 55.13
C SER A 702 30.00 -65.95 56.62
N GLU A 703 29.23 -65.00 57.21
CA GLU A 703 29.46 -64.54 58.58
C GLU A 703 28.19 -64.65 59.44
N GLY A 704 27.06 -65.01 58.89
CA GLY A 704 25.82 -65.10 59.62
C GLY A 704 25.18 -66.46 59.53
N ARG A 705 23.90 -66.54 59.65
CA ARG A 705 23.12 -67.78 59.59
C ARG A 705 22.15 -67.76 58.39
N ILE A 706 21.80 -68.94 57.93
CA ILE A 706 20.66 -69.17 57.04
C ILE A 706 19.47 -69.55 57.91
N LEU A 707 18.36 -68.77 57.78
CA LEU A 707 17.14 -69.01 58.49
C LEU A 707 16.10 -69.43 57.42
N ILE A 708 15.57 -70.61 57.52
CA ILE A 708 14.51 -71.14 56.71
C ILE A 708 13.31 -71.41 57.63
N SER A 709 12.17 -70.79 57.40
CA SER A 709 10.96 -70.94 58.19
C SER A 709 9.72 -70.98 57.30
N ALA A 710 8.81 -71.84 57.70
CA ALA A 710 7.48 -71.92 57.02
C ALA A 710 6.40 -71.98 58.11
N LYS A 711 5.19 -71.50 57.78
CA LYS A 711 4.08 -71.56 58.67
C LYS A 711 3.61 -73.01 58.95
N ASN A 712 3.53 -73.78 57.85
CA ASN A 712 3.02 -75.11 57.92
C ASN A 712 4.16 -76.19 58.08
N GLU A 713 4.94 -76.38 57.07
CA GLU A 713 6.01 -77.32 57.07
C GLU A 713 7.22 -76.98 56.15
N ILE A 714 8.36 -77.47 56.42
CA ILE A 714 9.56 -77.45 55.59
C ILE A 714 9.87 -78.91 55.21
N ILE A 715 9.96 -79.15 53.89
CA ILE A 715 10.34 -80.44 53.34
C ILE A 715 11.64 -80.32 52.57
N LEU A 716 12.66 -81.14 53.02
CA LEU A 716 13.91 -81.27 52.30
C LEU A 716 13.93 -82.68 51.77
N THR A 717 13.91 -82.87 50.45
CA THR A 717 13.79 -84.18 49.86
C THR A 717 14.83 -84.48 48.76
N SER A 718 15.34 -85.64 48.62
CA SER A 718 16.20 -86.11 47.55
C SER A 718 16.17 -87.70 47.48
N GLY A 719 15.93 -88.22 46.27
CA GLY A 719 15.95 -89.70 46.04
C GLY A 719 14.99 -90.47 46.88
N GLY A 720 13.83 -89.86 47.27
CA GLY A 720 12.86 -90.48 48.15
C GLY A 720 13.11 -90.34 49.63
N GLY A 721 14.29 -89.98 50.12
CA GLY A 721 14.57 -89.56 51.48
C GLY A 721 14.17 -88.09 51.73
N TYR A 722 13.69 -87.78 52.96
CA TYR A 722 13.26 -86.51 53.32
C TYR A 722 13.53 -86.16 54.78
N ILE A 723 13.64 -84.82 55.02
CA ILE A 723 13.52 -84.22 56.37
C ILE A 723 12.28 -83.37 56.33
N ARG A 724 11.31 -83.62 57.13
CA ARG A 724 10.09 -82.85 57.30
C ARG A 724 10.09 -82.23 58.71
N ILE A 725 9.86 -80.92 58.70
CA ILE A 725 9.77 -80.12 59.95
C ILE A 725 8.41 -79.48 59.90
N GLY A 726 7.49 -79.89 60.76
CA GLY A 726 6.14 -79.40 60.89
C GLY A 726 5.43 -79.95 62.11
N ASP A 727 4.36 -79.32 62.57
CA ASP A 727 3.54 -79.69 63.67
C ASP A 727 4.31 -80.02 64.98
N GLY A 728 5.36 -79.25 65.27
CA GLY A 728 6.24 -79.40 66.39
C GLY A 728 7.12 -80.66 66.35
N THR A 729 7.22 -81.32 65.20
CA THR A 729 8.05 -82.54 65.02
C THR A 729 9.06 -82.34 63.92
N VAL A 730 10.19 -83.06 64.08
CA VAL A 730 11.21 -83.22 63.02
C VAL A 730 11.22 -84.71 62.64
N GLU A 731 10.76 -85.03 61.44
CA GLU A 731 10.73 -86.45 60.93
C GLU A 731 11.82 -86.61 59.87
N CYS A 732 12.69 -87.51 60.09
CA CYS A 732 13.71 -87.94 59.11
C CYS A 732 13.40 -89.41 58.65
N ALA A 733 13.13 -89.55 57.36
CA ALA A 733 12.76 -90.83 56.80
C ALA A 733 13.52 -91.16 55.47
N ALA A 734 13.79 -92.33 55.17
CA ALA A 734 14.45 -92.74 53.95
C ALA A 734 13.94 -94.17 53.56
N PRO A 735 13.78 -94.52 52.27
CA PRO A 735 13.34 -95.84 51.81
C PRO A 735 14.35 -96.90 52.14
N ASP A 736 15.63 -96.66 52.25
CA ASP A 736 16.68 -97.66 52.54
C ASP A 736 17.24 -97.49 53.95
N LYS A 737 17.96 -96.41 54.32
CA LYS A 737 18.56 -96.32 55.64
C LYS A 737 18.81 -94.82 56.02
N ILE A 738 18.77 -94.55 57.31
CA ILE A 738 19.23 -93.32 57.90
C ILE A 738 20.53 -93.49 58.56
N ILE A 739 21.58 -92.71 58.22
CA ILE A 739 22.85 -92.78 58.86
C ILE A 739 23.12 -91.52 59.64
N GLU A 740 23.27 -91.67 60.94
CA GLU A 740 23.65 -90.59 61.86
C GLU A 740 25.09 -90.76 62.31
N ARG A 741 25.91 -89.74 62.18
CA ARG A 741 27.33 -89.82 62.69
C ARG A 741 27.59 -88.59 63.55
N GLY A 742 27.94 -88.86 64.79
CA GLY A 742 28.24 -87.80 65.78
C GLY A 742 29.22 -88.37 66.83
N ALA A 743 30.12 -87.63 67.37
CA ALA A 743 31.00 -88.03 68.54
C ALA A 743 30.17 -88.21 69.78
N VAL A 744 29.12 -87.55 70.04
CA VAL A 744 28.19 -87.67 71.16
C VAL A 744 26.78 -87.46 70.66
N TRP A 745 25.83 -88.32 71.06
CA TRP A 745 24.46 -88.18 70.86
C TRP A 745 23.63 -88.00 72.17
N GLN A 746 23.04 -86.82 72.35
CA GLN A 746 22.35 -86.49 73.61
C GLN A 746 20.88 -86.06 73.30
N LYS A 747 19.91 -86.48 74.15
CA LYS A 747 18.52 -86.07 74.10
C LYS A 747 18.23 -85.26 75.38
N PHE A 748 17.65 -84.02 75.11
CA PHE A 748 17.20 -83.11 76.08
C PHE A 748 15.70 -82.93 76.08
N SER A 749 15.13 -82.27 77.04
CA SER A 749 13.70 -81.91 77.05
C SER A 749 13.32 -80.94 75.89
N GLY A 750 12.10 -80.95 75.38
CA GLY A 750 11.64 -80.18 74.35
C GLY A 750 11.92 -78.63 74.42
N GLN A 751 12.43 -77.98 73.39
CA GLN A 751 12.63 -76.57 73.32
C GLN A 751 12.08 -76.10 71.90
N SER A 752 11.48 -74.93 71.88
CA SER A 752 10.94 -74.32 70.59
C SER A 752 11.56 -72.93 70.34
N ILE A 753 11.71 -72.63 69.11
CA ILE A 753 12.07 -71.29 68.60
C ILE A 753 10.95 -70.83 67.68
N SER A 754 10.33 -69.67 67.97
CA SER A 754 9.33 -69.06 67.05
C SER A 754 9.95 -67.90 66.29
N GLN A 755 9.58 -67.81 65.04
CA GLN A 755 9.92 -66.68 64.15
C GLN A 755 8.61 -65.99 63.79
N ALA A 756 8.59 -64.63 63.92
CA ALA A 756 7.45 -63.85 63.50
C ALA A 756 7.45 -63.81 61.94
N MET A 757 6.35 -64.22 61.34
CA MET A 757 6.12 -64.15 59.91
C MET A 757 5.64 -62.75 59.53
N GLN A 758 6.16 -62.21 58.47
CA GLN A 758 5.73 -60.91 57.92
C GLN A 758 4.33 -61.03 57.34
N ARG A 759 3.46 -60.00 57.66
CA ARG A 759 2.15 -59.87 57.03
C ARG A 759 2.24 -58.89 55.91
N TRP A 760 1.48 -59.11 54.87
CA TRP A 760 1.42 -58.25 53.68
C TRP A 760 0.01 -57.69 53.53
N ASP A 761 -0.10 -56.37 53.34
CA ASP A 761 -1.36 -55.74 53.02
C ASP A 761 -1.44 -55.62 51.49
N SER A 762 -2.57 -55.90 50.91
CA SER A 762 -2.82 -55.64 49.47
C SER A 762 -2.89 -54.16 49.23
N ALA A 763 -2.18 -53.63 48.18
CA ALA A 763 -2.24 -52.26 47.74
C ALA A 763 -2.96 -52.19 46.40
N ASP A 764 -4.13 -51.49 46.39
CA ASP A 764 -4.82 -51.20 45.14
C ASP A 764 -4.12 -50.09 44.35
N PHE A 765 -4.30 -50.10 43.03
CA PHE A 765 -3.92 -48.97 42.18
C PHE A 765 -4.78 -47.74 42.54
N ALA A 766 -4.19 -46.61 42.75
CA ALA A 766 -4.92 -45.42 43.14
C ALA A 766 -4.38 -44.17 42.41
N VAL A 767 -5.28 -43.35 41.88
CA VAL A 767 -4.94 -42.06 41.25
C VAL A 767 -5.91 -41.00 41.72
N THR A 768 -5.38 -39.79 41.90
CA THR A 768 -6.15 -38.57 42.17
C THR A 768 -6.15 -37.71 40.92
N PRO A 769 -7.14 -37.76 40.06
CA PRO A 769 -7.17 -36.96 38.81
C PRO A 769 -7.26 -35.46 39.16
N GLU A 770 -6.48 -34.66 38.48
CA GLU A 770 -6.51 -33.20 38.58
C GLU A 770 -7.01 -32.66 37.22
N ILE A 771 -8.05 -31.82 37.24
CA ILE A 771 -8.69 -31.27 36.07
C ILE A 771 -8.29 -29.81 35.93
N LEU A 772 -7.74 -29.45 34.79
CA LEU A 772 -7.35 -28.10 34.44
C LEU A 772 -8.16 -27.60 33.23
N TRP A 773 -8.53 -26.33 33.22
CA TRP A 773 -9.15 -25.69 32.05
C TRP A 773 -8.16 -25.58 30.91
N GLN A 774 -8.43 -26.13 29.76
CA GLN A 774 -7.53 -26.16 28.61
C GLN A 774 -7.12 -24.76 28.14
N GLN A 775 -8.02 -23.78 28.24
CA GLN A 775 -7.78 -22.41 27.78
C GLN A 775 -6.89 -21.60 28.73
N THR A 776 -6.92 -21.89 30.01
CA THR A 776 -6.28 -21.06 31.05
C THR A 776 -5.19 -21.77 31.85
N GLY A 777 -5.12 -23.10 31.79
CA GLY A 777 -4.23 -23.93 32.61
C GLY A 777 -4.53 -23.89 34.11
N LYS A 778 -5.62 -23.28 34.53
CA LYS A 778 -5.99 -23.16 35.94
C LYS A 778 -6.84 -24.35 36.38
N PRO A 779 -6.76 -24.75 37.69
CA PRO A 779 -7.61 -25.82 38.22
C PRO A 779 -9.11 -25.56 38.03
N ALA A 780 -9.83 -26.60 37.61
CA ALA A 780 -11.28 -26.56 37.47
C ALA A 780 -11.95 -26.79 38.84
N LYS A 781 -12.08 -25.73 39.63
CA LYS A 781 -12.58 -25.76 41.03
C LYS A 781 -14.08 -26.03 41.08
N ASN A 782 -14.50 -26.91 42.01
CA ASN A 782 -15.90 -27.20 42.29
C ASN A 782 -16.74 -27.56 41.02
N GLN A 783 -16.08 -28.20 40.06
CA GLN A 783 -16.69 -28.56 38.76
C GLN A 783 -17.28 -29.95 38.85
N LYS A 784 -18.56 -30.11 38.51
CA LYS A 784 -19.18 -31.41 38.36
C LYS A 784 -18.68 -32.09 37.09
N VAL A 785 -18.32 -33.38 37.20
CA VAL A 785 -17.82 -34.18 36.09
C VAL A 785 -18.43 -35.60 36.19
N LYS A 786 -18.54 -36.25 35.03
CA LYS A 786 -18.88 -37.67 34.94
C LYS A 786 -17.60 -38.47 34.76
N VAL A 787 -17.34 -39.38 35.66
CA VAL A 787 -16.17 -40.25 35.63
C VAL A 787 -16.69 -41.64 35.17
N THR A 788 -16.27 -42.05 33.99
CA THR A 788 -16.51 -43.38 33.46
C THR A 788 -15.29 -44.24 33.75
N ARG A 789 -15.50 -45.35 34.49
CA ARG A 789 -14.47 -46.32 34.82
C ARG A 789 -14.34 -47.40 33.75
N GLY A 790 -13.26 -48.21 33.84
CA GLY A 790 -12.96 -49.25 32.87
C GLY A 790 -14.03 -50.36 32.84
N ASP A 791 -14.77 -50.59 33.92
CA ASP A 791 -15.91 -51.47 34.00
C ASP A 791 -17.20 -50.92 33.38
N GLY A 792 -17.17 -49.71 32.82
CA GLY A 792 -18.29 -49.00 32.24
C GLY A 792 -19.19 -48.29 33.26
N SER A 793 -18.92 -48.37 34.58
CA SER A 793 -19.66 -47.61 35.58
C SER A 793 -19.41 -46.11 35.45
N VAL A 794 -20.46 -45.30 35.57
CA VAL A 794 -20.40 -43.83 35.47
C VAL A 794 -20.79 -43.26 36.84
N VAL A 795 -19.90 -42.44 37.42
CA VAL A 795 -20.11 -41.79 38.70
C VAL A 795 -19.96 -40.27 38.51
N GLU A 796 -20.93 -39.49 39.01
CA GLU A 796 -20.81 -38.03 39.04
C GLU A 796 -20.00 -37.62 40.28
N MET A 797 -19.00 -36.83 40.08
CA MET A 797 -18.12 -36.31 41.11
C MET A 797 -17.93 -34.81 40.95
N THR A 798 -17.46 -34.16 42.01
CA THR A 798 -17.11 -32.72 41.98
C THR A 798 -15.67 -32.55 42.38
N THR A 799 -14.94 -31.72 41.61
CA THR A 799 -13.56 -31.35 41.94
C THR A 799 -13.48 -30.48 43.20
N ASP A 800 -12.40 -30.56 43.93
CA ASP A 800 -12.09 -29.69 45.03
C ASP A 800 -11.57 -28.29 44.59
N GLU A 801 -11.11 -27.48 45.54
CA GLU A 801 -10.54 -26.15 45.28
C GLU A 801 -9.22 -26.17 44.48
N GLN A 802 -8.53 -27.29 44.41
CA GLN A 802 -7.34 -27.54 43.63
C GLN A 802 -7.65 -28.21 42.29
N GLY A 803 -8.93 -28.42 41.95
CA GLY A 803 -9.34 -29.09 40.69
C GLY A 803 -9.21 -30.62 40.79
N ARG A 804 -9.03 -31.24 41.96
CA ARG A 804 -8.79 -32.67 42.12
C ARG A 804 -10.12 -33.41 42.39
N LEU A 805 -10.24 -34.60 41.83
CA LEU A 805 -11.30 -35.51 42.17
C LEU A 805 -10.92 -36.37 43.34
N PRO A 806 -11.90 -36.99 44.06
CA PRO A 806 -11.62 -38.04 45.06
C PRO A 806 -10.73 -39.13 44.45
N ILE A 807 -9.94 -39.79 45.34
CA ILE A 807 -9.06 -40.89 44.92
C ILE A 807 -9.90 -41.96 44.18
N GLN A 808 -9.43 -42.33 43.01
CA GLN A 808 -9.96 -43.43 42.24
C GLN A 808 -9.03 -44.62 42.45
N SER A 809 -9.53 -45.74 42.96
CA SER A 809 -8.73 -46.92 43.20
C SER A 809 -9.41 -48.17 42.60
N GLY A 810 -8.59 -49.16 42.23
CA GLY A 810 -9.03 -50.43 41.67
C GLY A 810 -7.93 -51.50 41.75
N LEU A 811 -8.28 -52.75 41.64
CA LEU A 811 -7.35 -53.90 41.70
C LEU A 811 -6.46 -53.93 40.42
N PHE A 812 -6.91 -53.35 39.31
CA PHE A 812 -6.22 -53.31 38.04
C PHE A 812 -6.05 -51.86 37.54
N VAL A 813 -5.07 -51.63 36.68
CA VAL A 813 -4.88 -50.37 35.98
C VAL A 813 -5.96 -50.25 34.89
N GLU A 814 -6.95 -49.36 35.11
CA GLU A 814 -8.02 -49.12 34.17
C GLU A 814 -7.97 -47.66 33.67
N SER A 815 -8.36 -47.43 32.41
CA SER A 815 -8.57 -46.08 31.88
C SER A 815 -9.79 -45.45 32.53
N ILE A 816 -9.62 -44.23 33.01
CA ILE A 816 -10.73 -43.40 33.51
C ILE A 816 -10.98 -42.28 32.46
N LYS A 817 -12.24 -42.24 31.98
CA LYS A 817 -12.67 -41.13 31.12
C LYS A 817 -13.45 -40.15 31.94
N ILE A 818 -13.12 -38.89 31.84
CA ILE A 818 -13.72 -37.78 32.57
C ILE A 818 -14.38 -36.84 31.57
N ASP A 819 -15.69 -36.74 31.60
CA ASP A 819 -16.48 -35.86 30.75
C ASP A 819 -17.15 -34.76 31.60
N LEU A 820 -17.25 -33.54 31.06
CA LEU A 820 -18.10 -32.51 31.63
C LEU A 820 -19.56 -32.90 31.35
N PRO A 821 -20.47 -32.76 32.32
CA PRO A 821 -21.89 -32.95 32.02
C PRO A 821 -22.31 -31.91 31.00
N ASP A 822 -23.11 -32.33 30.00
CA ASP A 822 -23.62 -31.43 28.97
C ASP A 822 -24.25 -30.21 29.62
N SER A 823 -23.70 -29.06 29.36
CA SER A 823 -24.34 -27.78 29.72
C SER A 823 -25.64 -27.73 28.93
N GLN A 824 -26.79 -27.84 29.60
CA GLN A 824 -28.05 -27.41 28.98
C GLN A 824 -27.85 -25.94 28.55
N GLU A 825 -27.95 -25.71 27.25
CA GLU A 825 -28.05 -24.38 26.67
C GLU A 825 -29.22 -23.64 27.38
N ASN A 826 -28.89 -22.55 28.01
CA ASN A 826 -29.78 -21.44 28.30
C ASN A 826 -29.26 -20.19 27.59
#